data_eb59c88566225d6b5d09c48af247603b
#
_entry.id   eb59c88566225d6b5d09c48af247603b
#
_cell.length_a   1.000
_cell.length_b   1.000
_cell.length_c   1.000
_cell.angle_alpha   90.00
_cell.angle_beta   90.00
_cell.angle_gamma   90.00
#
_symmetry.space_group_name_H-M   'P 1'
#
loop_
_entity.id
_entity.type
_entity.pdbx_description
1 polymer ?
#
loop_
_entity_poly.entity_id
_entity_poly.type
_entity_poly.pdbx_seq_one_letter_code
_entity_poly.pdbx_strand_id
1 'polypeptide(L)'
;MEPISKYVGEIKQALSDEVKACSVFPKKSILTNGIRIALSEKGAVYRFEIPENFLFEPSLAVQCTLGVKLRFSFPAVIADVHHQFVYFLFPLDVGEMVSEITCEWNPSEIVERLSEHCKVMQPREILTALFNRDFSANTRPTTKEPIFPSTFLESQRDAVKSSIARKVSIIIGERKHGKTRVAASLMFSALREGKRVLYLTSSSGSLYDCMLQAVSLNAAVAEESIAVIDTGIRLLPPLPMPVYAMESDNTDAQRDALKKLVKIVAAEHEYERLDALTTKREEKQRQIEEAAAEAEGIKVELTRMQNASMLERMKQRINKGDIDSAQLQLQHKLALVERLKQHAATLAKEQFKKESQIPVPIKEKKEVEKLASTKVSLARLLPPTIGSTRCIAATIAEALSIDSSQLGEFDVVCIDDAHALNLAEFFWCASHAKEQCFILADITEQPPQSVCQLESCRTWLQKDYFLFYQQQESNLHRFKPGMLPEGVASELTNPDIPPSPFASCLDVVIENAPLPQGSKGKIFCINTEDQRVVSEQYIGKKKILPHNEANARRVIECIKHTLLNGNTIQSDILIVVPPSGQLTYLRERLKANQMNDVEIAALGAIRLCSKRCVIFDTTVAGLDFTLRLLDDKKSGSVRVVNTLDTLLSTVMEEFYVIADLSHFSTLYKDRFITKLLDVFKSRSENVGNILNAARRFDELLPDIRKKVLLATAEEKQTNDYKTKLDQAKLSAVDTSKSSAQQSIALVERKLKNDIRSTILRVLAKRELINIVAQYLEAYPLFKTTQETLKYSATLADLDCENEENFKSVMNMWNVIIYESSDAQKTSHPLATKAKVDAKISTDIQQIYEYYHSDLEMVVEEGKHKLAQSIQRIFNDCIGRKPVTPTDWMNAYLVFLGRMEKYLDTVTKQIRM
;
A
#
# COMPACT_ATOMS: atom_id res chain seq x y z
N MET A 1 41.79 -21.82 -7.46
CA MET A 1 40.51 -21.46 -6.81
C MET A 1 40.81 -20.54 -5.66
N GLU A 2 40.28 -19.34 -5.66
CA GLU A 2 40.38 -18.43 -4.52
C GLU A 2 39.48 -18.96 -3.39
N PRO A 3 39.94 -18.93 -2.14
CA PRO A 3 39.14 -19.41 -1.01
C PRO A 3 37.92 -18.53 -0.78
N ILE A 4 36.77 -19.12 -0.56
CA ILE A 4 35.49 -18.41 -0.25
C ILE A 4 35.67 -17.38 0.86
N SER A 5 36.58 -17.65 1.83
CA SER A 5 36.94 -16.72 2.91
C SER A 5 37.38 -15.33 2.42
N LYS A 6 38.05 -15.25 1.24
CA LYS A 6 38.45 -13.98 0.65
C LYS A 6 37.22 -13.19 0.20
N TYR A 7 36.33 -13.82 -0.55
CA TYR A 7 35.10 -13.17 -1.04
C TYR A 7 34.18 -12.73 0.11
N VAL A 8 34.03 -13.57 1.15
CA VAL A 8 33.30 -13.19 2.36
C VAL A 8 33.91 -11.97 3.05
N GLY A 9 35.25 -11.87 3.04
CA GLY A 9 35.96 -10.68 3.54
C GLY A 9 35.64 -9.42 2.74
N GLU A 10 35.66 -9.53 1.40
CA GLU A 10 35.32 -8.42 0.51
C GLU A 10 33.83 -7.99 0.62
N ILE A 11 32.91 -8.95 0.72
CA ILE A 11 31.48 -8.68 0.94
C ILE A 11 31.30 -7.92 2.27
N LYS A 12 31.93 -8.35 3.35
CA LYS A 12 31.86 -7.65 4.66
C LYS A 12 32.38 -6.22 4.57
N GLN A 13 33.47 -5.99 3.85
CA GLN A 13 33.97 -4.64 3.61
C GLN A 13 32.97 -3.79 2.85
N ALA A 14 32.39 -4.31 1.77
CA ALA A 14 31.37 -3.62 0.99
C ALA A 14 30.14 -3.27 1.83
N LEU A 15 29.63 -4.21 2.63
CA LEU A 15 28.49 -3.98 3.54
C LEU A 15 28.83 -2.93 4.61
N SER A 16 30.05 -2.95 5.17
CA SER A 16 30.50 -1.91 6.12
C SER A 16 30.54 -0.52 5.48
N ASP A 17 30.96 -0.43 4.23
CA ASP A 17 31.04 0.84 3.50
C ASP A 17 29.62 1.33 3.12
N GLU A 18 28.69 0.43 2.79
CA GLU A 18 27.28 0.75 2.56
C GLU A 18 26.59 1.26 3.83
N VAL A 19 26.80 0.64 4.98
CA VAL A 19 26.30 1.11 6.28
C VAL A 19 26.74 2.55 6.55
N LYS A 20 28.03 2.86 6.29
CA LYS A 20 28.53 4.24 6.43
C LYS A 20 27.84 5.19 5.45
N ALA A 21 27.64 4.78 4.20
CA ALA A 21 26.95 5.59 3.21
C ALA A 21 25.47 5.82 3.59
N CYS A 22 24.75 4.80 4.07
CA CYS A 22 23.39 4.92 4.56
C CYS A 22 23.27 5.85 5.78
N SER A 23 24.31 5.97 6.61
CA SER A 23 24.30 6.85 7.79
C SER A 23 24.16 8.35 7.46
N VAL A 24 24.37 8.74 6.21
CA VAL A 24 24.17 10.12 5.73
C VAL A 24 22.68 10.45 5.58
N PHE A 25 21.82 9.43 5.40
CA PHE A 25 20.38 9.64 5.31
C PHE A 25 19.79 10.03 6.67
N PRO A 26 18.75 10.87 6.67
CA PRO A 26 18.04 11.23 7.88
C PRO A 26 17.44 10.00 8.57
N LYS A 27 17.64 9.94 9.89
CA LYS A 27 17.02 8.90 10.75
C LYS A 27 15.64 9.30 11.29
N LYS A 28 15.18 10.49 10.92
CA LYS A 28 13.93 11.07 11.37
C LYS A 28 13.32 11.91 10.27
N SER A 29 12.02 11.77 10.08
CA SER A 29 11.24 12.55 9.11
C SER A 29 9.87 12.90 9.64
N ILE A 30 9.33 13.99 9.10
CA ILE A 30 7.93 14.34 9.24
C ILE A 30 7.25 13.98 7.92
N LEU A 31 6.27 13.09 7.98
CA LEU A 31 5.42 12.72 6.85
C LEU A 31 4.05 13.37 7.02
N THR A 32 3.49 13.84 5.92
CA THR A 32 2.20 14.54 5.91
C THR A 32 1.21 13.86 4.98
N ASN A 33 -0.07 14.17 5.17
CA ASN A 33 -1.16 13.70 4.29
C ASN A 33 -1.23 12.19 4.14
N GLY A 34 -1.05 11.47 5.26
CA GLY A 34 -1.24 10.03 5.30
C GLY A 34 -2.69 9.65 5.02
N ILE A 35 -2.90 8.68 4.14
CA ILE A 35 -4.23 8.18 3.77
C ILE A 35 -4.33 6.72 4.17
N ARG A 36 -5.39 6.36 4.91
CA ARG A 36 -5.68 4.98 5.23
C ARG A 36 -6.12 4.22 3.98
N ILE A 37 -5.43 3.13 3.65
CA ILE A 37 -5.71 2.31 2.48
C ILE A 37 -6.47 1.05 2.85
N ALA A 38 -6.13 0.43 3.98
CA ALA A 38 -6.74 -0.79 4.43
C ALA A 38 -6.88 -0.84 5.95
N LEU A 39 -7.90 -1.57 6.40
CA LEU A 39 -8.14 -1.92 7.81
C LEU A 39 -8.07 -3.44 7.96
N SER A 40 -7.43 -3.90 9.02
CA SER A 40 -7.43 -5.29 9.46
C SER A 40 -7.71 -5.36 10.95
N GLU A 41 -8.04 -6.55 11.47
CA GLU A 41 -8.22 -6.75 12.90
C GLU A 41 -6.97 -6.42 13.74
N LYS A 42 -5.80 -6.50 13.12
CA LYS A 42 -4.49 -6.30 13.77
C LYS A 42 -3.89 -4.92 13.55
N GLY A 43 -4.56 -4.03 12.80
CA GLY A 43 -4.06 -2.69 12.53
C GLY A 43 -4.61 -2.06 11.27
N ALA A 44 -4.02 -0.94 10.88
CA ALA A 44 -4.40 -0.18 9.70
C ALA A 44 -3.18 0.13 8.84
N VAL A 45 -3.38 0.15 7.52
CA VAL A 45 -2.32 0.50 6.57
C VAL A 45 -2.50 1.93 6.10
N TYR A 46 -1.45 2.69 6.20
CA TYR A 46 -1.38 4.09 5.77
C TYR A 46 -0.36 4.29 4.68
N ARG A 47 -0.75 5.01 3.64
CA ARG A 47 0.13 5.46 2.56
C ARG A 47 0.57 6.90 2.81
N PHE A 48 1.87 7.15 2.77
CA PHE A 48 2.47 8.49 2.81
C PHE A 48 3.35 8.71 1.58
N GLU A 49 3.54 9.98 1.20
CA GLU A 49 4.55 10.32 0.21
C GLU A 49 5.95 10.33 0.85
N ILE A 50 6.93 9.78 0.12
CA ILE A 50 8.33 9.77 0.56
C ILE A 50 8.91 11.18 0.36
N PRO A 51 9.44 11.83 1.40
CA PRO A 51 10.14 13.11 1.26
C PRO A 51 11.43 12.96 0.43
N GLU A 52 12.02 14.08 0.02
CA GLU A 52 13.33 14.08 -0.63
C GLU A 52 14.44 13.53 0.29
N ASN A 53 15.38 12.79 -0.30
CA ASN A 53 16.58 12.28 0.37
C ASN A 53 16.31 11.37 1.57
N PHE A 54 15.21 10.61 1.52
CA PHE A 54 14.92 9.59 2.52
C PHE A 54 15.03 8.18 1.91
N LEU A 55 15.62 7.29 2.69
CA LEU A 55 15.70 5.88 2.36
C LEU A 55 14.72 5.11 3.26
N PHE A 56 13.66 4.59 2.65
CA PHE A 56 12.72 3.66 3.27
C PHE A 56 12.82 2.31 2.58
N GLU A 57 12.89 1.24 3.35
CA GLU A 57 12.90 -0.12 2.83
C GLU A 57 11.78 -0.95 3.48
N PRO A 58 11.18 -1.90 2.76
CA PRO A 58 10.21 -2.81 3.35
C PRO A 58 10.78 -3.57 4.54
N SER A 59 9.92 -3.96 5.48
CA SER A 59 10.26 -4.73 6.69
C SER A 59 11.08 -3.99 7.74
N LEU A 60 11.29 -2.69 7.58
CA LEU A 60 11.91 -1.87 8.63
C LEU A 60 10.91 -1.54 9.75
N ALA A 61 11.40 -1.64 10.98
CA ALA A 61 10.71 -1.14 12.16
C ALA A 61 10.88 0.38 12.26
N VAL A 62 9.76 1.08 12.48
CA VAL A 62 9.73 2.54 12.56
C VAL A 62 9.02 2.95 13.84
N GLN A 63 9.60 3.87 14.58
CA GLN A 63 8.93 4.52 15.69
C GLN A 63 8.15 5.72 15.18
N CYS A 64 6.83 5.63 15.19
CA CYS A 64 5.92 6.68 14.75
C CYS A 64 5.42 7.50 15.92
N THR A 65 5.39 8.83 15.78
CA THR A 65 4.89 9.76 16.81
C THR A 65 3.81 10.64 16.21
N LEU A 66 2.61 10.61 16.79
CA LEU A 66 1.46 11.46 16.45
C LEU A 66 1.26 12.56 17.49
N GLY A 67 0.63 13.66 17.05
CA GLY A 67 0.24 14.79 17.89
C GLY A 67 1.33 15.85 18.00
N VAL A 68 0.90 17.12 18.14
CA VAL A 68 1.79 18.27 18.27
C VAL A 68 2.10 18.57 19.74
N LYS A 69 1.08 18.61 20.57
CA LYS A 69 1.20 18.89 22.01
C LYS A 69 1.11 17.62 22.86
N LEU A 70 0.10 16.78 22.60
CA LEU A 70 -0.04 15.46 23.19
C LEU A 70 0.63 14.43 22.26
N ARG A 71 1.94 14.29 22.36
CA ARG A 71 2.70 13.34 21.56
C ARG A 71 2.58 11.95 22.15
N PHE A 72 2.19 10.99 21.32
CA PHE A 72 2.32 9.59 21.65
C PHE A 72 3.04 8.83 20.55
N SER A 73 3.83 7.86 20.95
CA SER A 73 4.66 7.08 20.04
C SER A 73 4.24 5.61 20.04
N PHE A 74 4.24 5.01 18.88
CA PHE A 74 3.96 3.59 18.68
C PHE A 74 4.89 3.01 17.61
N PRO A 75 5.23 1.72 17.71
CA PRO A 75 5.99 1.06 16.68
C PRO A 75 5.11 0.76 15.47
N ALA A 76 5.64 0.95 14.27
CA ALA A 76 5.04 0.59 13.00
C ALA A 76 6.05 -0.15 12.14
N VAL A 77 5.58 -0.84 11.11
CA VAL A 77 6.44 -1.52 10.13
C VAL A 77 6.23 -0.90 8.77
N ILE A 78 7.28 -0.71 8.01
CA ILE A 78 7.19 -0.39 6.60
C ILE A 78 6.75 -1.67 5.87
N ALA A 79 5.48 -1.72 5.46
CA ALA A 79 4.90 -2.87 4.80
C ALA A 79 5.33 -2.98 3.34
N ASP A 80 5.43 -1.84 2.65
CA ASP A 80 5.89 -1.76 1.26
C ASP A 80 6.42 -0.36 0.94
N VAL A 81 7.22 -0.28 -0.11
CA VAL A 81 7.69 0.97 -0.70
C VAL A 81 7.48 0.88 -2.20
N HIS A 82 6.66 1.75 -2.77
CA HIS A 82 6.35 1.74 -4.19
C HIS A 82 6.49 3.13 -4.80
N HIS A 83 7.48 3.32 -5.65
CA HIS A 83 7.85 4.59 -6.26
C HIS A 83 7.97 5.74 -5.23
N GLN A 84 7.04 6.72 -5.27
CA GLN A 84 7.03 7.86 -4.36
C GLN A 84 6.29 7.59 -3.04
N PHE A 85 5.75 6.41 -2.84
CA PHE A 85 4.92 6.10 -1.69
C PHE A 85 5.57 5.09 -0.75
N VAL A 86 5.39 5.31 0.54
CA VAL A 86 5.70 4.34 1.60
C VAL A 86 4.40 3.93 2.29
N TYR A 87 4.29 2.66 2.58
CA TYR A 87 3.12 2.04 3.22
C TYR A 87 3.50 1.57 4.62
N PHE A 88 2.85 2.13 5.62
CA PHE A 88 3.06 1.76 7.01
C PHE A 88 1.94 0.87 7.52
N LEU A 89 2.28 -0.23 8.14
CA LEU A 89 1.36 -1.01 8.96
C LEU A 89 1.40 -0.47 10.39
N PHE A 90 0.34 0.23 10.79
CA PHE A 90 0.15 0.72 12.15
C PHE A 90 -0.58 -0.33 12.98
N PRO A 91 -0.24 -0.51 14.27
CA PRO A 91 -0.92 -1.45 15.15
C PRO A 91 -2.33 -0.98 15.56
N LEU A 92 -2.73 0.23 15.15
CA LEU A 92 -4.01 0.86 15.48
C LEU A 92 -4.52 1.70 14.32
N ASP A 93 -5.83 1.89 14.27
CA ASP A 93 -6.46 2.84 13.37
C ASP A 93 -6.45 4.25 13.99
N VAL A 94 -5.84 5.20 13.28
CA VAL A 94 -5.74 6.60 13.69
C VAL A 94 -6.67 7.53 12.89
N GLY A 95 -7.60 6.96 12.12
CA GLY A 95 -8.56 7.68 11.28
C GLY A 95 -8.29 7.57 9.79
N GLU A 96 -9.15 8.11 8.95
CA GLU A 96 -9.04 8.01 7.49
C GLU A 96 -7.85 8.79 6.94
N MET A 97 -7.49 9.88 7.59
CA MET A 97 -6.38 10.76 7.21
C MET A 97 -5.50 11.08 8.41
N VAL A 98 -4.21 11.10 8.20
CA VAL A 98 -3.20 11.54 9.16
C VAL A 98 -2.55 12.80 8.60
N SER A 99 -2.84 13.95 9.23
CA SER A 99 -2.29 15.23 8.78
C SER A 99 -0.77 15.28 8.82
N GLU A 100 -0.20 14.78 9.92
CA GLU A 100 1.24 14.78 10.15
C GLU A 100 1.64 13.64 11.09
N ILE A 101 2.75 12.99 10.81
CA ILE A 101 3.40 11.99 11.66
C ILE A 101 4.91 12.17 11.64
N THR A 102 5.54 12.06 12.80
CA THR A 102 7.00 12.00 12.89
C THR A 102 7.44 10.53 12.93
N CYS A 103 8.33 10.14 12.02
CA CYS A 103 8.88 8.78 11.93
C CYS A 103 10.37 8.78 12.27
N GLU A 104 10.82 7.80 13.06
CA GLU A 104 12.23 7.55 13.38
C GLU A 104 12.59 6.10 13.04
N TRP A 105 13.66 5.86 12.29
CA TRP A 105 14.11 4.53 11.85
C TRP A 105 15.63 4.48 11.63
N ASN A 106 16.17 3.27 11.43
CA ASN A 106 17.56 3.08 11.04
C ASN A 106 17.65 2.77 9.54
N PRO A 107 18.14 3.69 8.67
CA PRO A 107 18.22 3.46 7.22
C PRO A 107 19.25 2.38 6.82
N SER A 108 20.15 1.97 7.71
CA SER A 108 21.14 0.92 7.46
C SER A 108 20.75 -0.46 8.01
N GLU A 109 19.58 -0.61 8.61
CA GLU A 109 19.19 -1.81 9.37
C GLU A 109 19.24 -3.09 8.55
N ILE A 110 18.72 -3.07 7.30
CA ILE A 110 18.72 -4.27 6.43
C ILE A 110 20.16 -4.66 6.07
N VAL A 111 21.01 -3.67 5.75
CA VAL A 111 22.43 -3.90 5.42
C VAL A 111 23.21 -4.44 6.62
N GLU A 112 22.91 -3.92 7.82
CA GLU A 112 23.51 -4.41 9.08
C GLU A 112 23.11 -5.86 9.34
N ARG A 113 21.84 -6.20 9.20
CA ARG A 113 21.34 -7.59 9.31
C ARG A 113 22.00 -8.53 8.31
N LEU A 114 22.09 -8.12 7.03
CA LEU A 114 22.79 -8.90 6.01
C LEU A 114 24.27 -9.11 6.40
N SER A 115 24.92 -8.07 6.93
CA SER A 115 26.32 -8.18 7.41
C SER A 115 26.47 -9.21 8.53
N GLU A 116 25.55 -9.24 9.50
CA GLU A 116 25.55 -10.25 10.56
C GLU A 116 25.31 -11.67 10.00
N HIS A 117 24.36 -11.85 9.14
CA HIS A 117 24.10 -13.15 8.50
C HIS A 117 25.27 -13.63 7.64
N CYS A 118 25.96 -12.75 6.94
CA CYS A 118 27.16 -13.11 6.15
C CYS A 118 28.34 -13.57 7.01
N LYS A 119 28.36 -13.27 8.33
CA LYS A 119 29.40 -13.77 9.25
C LYS A 119 29.35 -15.28 9.45
N VAL A 120 28.15 -15.86 9.37
CA VAL A 120 27.88 -17.28 9.64
C VAL A 120 27.70 -18.12 8.37
N MET A 121 27.92 -17.53 7.18
CA MET A 121 27.87 -18.26 5.91
C MET A 121 28.89 -19.42 5.90
N GLN A 122 28.40 -20.63 5.60
CA GLN A 122 29.23 -21.84 5.52
C GLN A 122 29.64 -22.12 4.06
N PRO A 123 30.88 -22.50 3.80
CA PRO A 123 31.34 -22.91 2.46
C PRO A 123 30.75 -24.28 2.10
N ARG A 124 29.65 -24.29 1.35
CA ARG A 124 28.99 -25.50 0.84
C ARG A 124 29.32 -25.74 -0.63
N GLU A 125 29.10 -26.97 -1.11
CA GLU A 125 29.37 -27.35 -2.49
C GLU A 125 28.67 -26.43 -3.49
N ILE A 126 27.36 -26.17 -3.30
CA ILE A 126 26.55 -25.29 -4.16
C ILE A 126 27.11 -23.86 -4.16
N LEU A 127 27.34 -23.31 -2.97
CA LEU A 127 27.89 -21.97 -2.83
C LEU A 127 29.28 -21.86 -3.49
N THR A 128 30.11 -22.90 -3.33
CA THR A 128 31.43 -22.98 -3.95
C THR A 128 31.35 -23.05 -5.48
N ALA A 129 30.43 -23.83 -6.01
CA ALA A 129 30.19 -23.92 -7.45
C ALA A 129 29.76 -22.57 -8.05
N LEU A 130 28.87 -21.83 -7.37
CA LEU A 130 28.40 -20.52 -7.79
C LEU A 130 29.50 -19.46 -7.75
N PHE A 131 30.31 -19.40 -6.70
CA PHE A 131 31.45 -18.48 -6.62
C PHE A 131 32.52 -18.74 -7.67
N ASN A 132 32.86 -20.01 -7.84
CA ASN A 132 33.92 -20.43 -8.79
C ASN A 132 33.37 -20.55 -10.21
N ARG A 133 32.08 -20.46 -10.43
CA ARG A 133 31.39 -20.70 -11.72
C ARG A 133 31.73 -22.08 -12.31
N ASP A 134 31.89 -23.06 -11.42
CA ASP A 134 32.24 -24.44 -11.80
C ASP A 134 31.03 -25.34 -11.57
N PHE A 135 30.43 -25.78 -12.66
CA PHE A 135 29.26 -26.64 -12.69
C PHE A 135 29.58 -28.05 -13.24
N SER A 136 30.83 -28.47 -13.22
CA SER A 136 31.29 -29.76 -13.77
C SER A 136 30.62 -30.97 -13.09
N ALA A 137 30.23 -30.84 -11.79
CA ALA A 137 29.56 -31.87 -11.01
C ALA A 137 28.07 -31.54 -10.72
N ASN A 138 27.36 -30.94 -11.70
CA ASN A 138 25.99 -30.42 -11.50
C ASN A 138 24.86 -31.44 -11.61
N THR A 139 25.15 -32.72 -11.82
CA THR A 139 24.13 -33.77 -11.97
C THR A 139 23.66 -34.32 -10.62
N ARG A 140 22.37 -34.65 -10.53
CA ARG A 140 21.74 -35.29 -9.37
C ARG A 140 20.81 -36.40 -9.84
N PRO A 141 20.77 -37.57 -9.18
CA PRO A 141 19.77 -38.60 -9.45
C PRO A 141 18.37 -38.13 -9.03
N THR A 142 17.41 -38.27 -9.92
CA THR A 142 16.00 -37.99 -9.66
C THR A 142 15.28 -39.20 -9.19
N THR A 143 14.51 -39.13 -8.12
CA THR A 143 13.78 -40.28 -7.54
C THR A 143 12.30 -40.28 -7.91
N LYS A 144 11.73 -39.15 -8.26
CA LYS A 144 10.31 -38.97 -8.62
C LYS A 144 10.13 -38.06 -9.81
N GLU A 145 9.06 -38.30 -10.56
CA GLU A 145 8.68 -37.37 -11.64
C GLU A 145 8.25 -36.02 -11.08
N PRO A 146 8.57 -34.92 -11.78
CA PRO A 146 8.17 -33.58 -11.36
C PRO A 146 6.67 -33.35 -11.42
N ILE A 147 6.19 -32.40 -10.64
CA ILE A 147 4.79 -31.97 -10.63
C ILE A 147 4.69 -30.69 -11.46
N PHE A 148 3.86 -30.70 -12.49
CA PHE A 148 3.49 -29.50 -13.22
C PHE A 148 2.09 -29.63 -13.81
N PRO A 149 1.34 -28.51 -13.98
CA PRO A 149 0.03 -28.52 -14.60
C PRO A 149 0.10 -28.89 -16.07
N SER A 150 -0.97 -29.48 -16.60
CA SER A 150 -1.11 -29.77 -18.05
C SER A 150 -1.03 -28.52 -18.91
N THR A 151 -1.36 -27.35 -18.33
CA THR A 151 -1.33 -26.03 -18.99
C THR A 151 0.07 -25.43 -19.11
N PHE A 152 1.13 -26.12 -18.68
CA PHE A 152 2.50 -25.65 -18.87
C PHE A 152 2.87 -25.70 -20.35
N LEU A 153 3.59 -24.66 -20.79
CA LEU A 153 4.26 -24.64 -22.09
C LEU A 153 5.41 -25.66 -22.11
N GLU A 154 5.84 -26.06 -23.29
CA GLU A 154 6.94 -27.03 -23.45
C GLU A 154 8.22 -26.55 -22.75
N SER A 155 8.64 -25.29 -22.98
CA SER A 155 9.79 -24.69 -22.32
C SER A 155 9.71 -24.73 -20.78
N GLN A 156 8.51 -24.52 -20.21
CA GLN A 156 8.29 -24.58 -18.79
C GLN A 156 8.40 -26.02 -18.25
N ARG A 157 7.86 -27.01 -18.97
CA ARG A 157 7.98 -28.44 -18.61
C ARG A 157 9.42 -28.91 -18.65
N ASP A 158 10.14 -28.53 -19.69
CA ASP A 158 11.54 -28.90 -19.87
C ASP A 158 12.44 -28.23 -18.84
N ALA A 159 12.16 -26.98 -18.50
CA ALA A 159 12.85 -26.27 -17.40
C ALA A 159 12.63 -27.00 -16.06
N VAL A 160 11.41 -27.42 -15.73
CA VAL A 160 11.15 -28.17 -14.50
C VAL A 160 11.87 -29.53 -14.51
N LYS A 161 11.73 -30.31 -15.59
CA LYS A 161 12.37 -31.64 -15.72
C LYS A 161 13.88 -31.58 -15.62
N SER A 162 14.49 -30.62 -16.32
CA SER A 162 15.95 -30.46 -16.30
C SER A 162 16.45 -29.97 -14.95
N SER A 163 15.70 -29.08 -14.28
CA SER A 163 16.11 -28.47 -13.01
C SER A 163 16.14 -29.47 -11.87
N ILE A 164 15.18 -30.39 -11.77
CA ILE A 164 15.19 -31.38 -10.70
C ILE A 164 16.35 -32.39 -10.80
N ALA A 165 16.93 -32.57 -11.98
CA ALA A 165 18.09 -33.42 -12.22
C ALA A 165 19.44 -32.75 -11.97
N ARG A 166 19.45 -31.48 -11.49
CA ARG A 166 20.64 -30.67 -11.28
C ARG A 166 20.77 -30.20 -9.83
N LYS A 167 22.01 -29.97 -9.38
CA LYS A 167 22.28 -29.32 -8.08
C LYS A 167 22.02 -27.82 -8.14
N VAL A 168 22.45 -27.19 -9.23
CA VAL A 168 22.21 -25.78 -9.53
C VAL A 168 21.48 -25.66 -10.85
N SER A 169 20.37 -24.94 -10.89
CA SER A 169 19.64 -24.62 -12.10
C SER A 169 19.35 -23.15 -12.17
N ILE A 170 19.66 -22.55 -13.33
CA ILE A 170 19.38 -21.16 -13.64
C ILE A 170 18.26 -21.11 -14.67
N ILE A 171 17.13 -20.55 -14.32
CA ILE A 171 15.94 -20.45 -15.16
C ILE A 171 15.76 -18.99 -15.55
N ILE A 172 15.93 -18.73 -16.84
CA ILE A 172 15.84 -17.39 -17.39
C ILE A 172 14.54 -17.25 -18.18
N GLY A 173 13.85 -16.16 -17.97
CA GLY A 173 12.66 -15.86 -18.74
C GLY A 173 12.26 -14.42 -18.56
N GLU A 174 11.79 -13.80 -19.63
CA GLU A 174 11.25 -12.45 -19.57
C GLU A 174 9.94 -12.41 -18.76
N ARG A 175 9.43 -11.22 -18.55
CA ARG A 175 8.17 -10.99 -17.85
C ARG A 175 7.03 -11.77 -18.51
N LYS A 176 6.16 -12.39 -17.70
CA LYS A 176 5.02 -13.23 -18.10
C LYS A 176 5.39 -14.57 -18.78
N HIS A 177 6.65 -14.94 -18.90
CA HIS A 177 7.04 -16.26 -19.41
C HIS A 177 6.81 -17.41 -18.41
N GLY A 178 6.32 -17.11 -17.19
CA GLY A 178 5.86 -18.11 -16.23
C GLY A 178 6.93 -18.56 -15.25
N LYS A 179 7.96 -17.76 -14.97
CA LYS A 179 8.97 -18.05 -13.93
C LYS A 179 8.35 -18.48 -12.61
N THR A 180 7.42 -17.71 -12.08
CA THR A 180 6.73 -17.96 -10.81
C THR A 180 5.96 -19.29 -10.80
N ARG A 181 5.35 -19.67 -11.95
CA ARG A 181 4.69 -20.97 -12.08
C ARG A 181 5.70 -22.13 -12.03
N VAL A 182 6.85 -21.95 -12.68
CA VAL A 182 7.96 -22.91 -12.64
C VAL A 182 8.53 -23.01 -11.23
N ALA A 183 8.73 -21.88 -10.52
CA ALA A 183 9.18 -21.87 -9.14
C ALA A 183 8.24 -22.66 -8.22
N ALA A 184 6.93 -22.42 -8.29
CA ALA A 184 5.93 -23.17 -7.51
C ALA A 184 5.97 -24.68 -7.83
N SER A 185 6.13 -25.05 -9.09
CA SER A 185 6.24 -26.45 -9.53
C SER A 185 7.50 -27.13 -9.00
N LEU A 186 8.64 -26.46 -9.01
CA LEU A 186 9.90 -26.96 -8.45
C LEU A 186 9.82 -27.13 -6.94
N MET A 187 9.26 -26.13 -6.24
CA MET A 187 9.03 -26.17 -4.80
C MET A 187 8.15 -27.38 -4.42
N PHE A 188 7.02 -27.59 -5.14
CA PHE A 188 6.13 -28.73 -4.88
C PHE A 188 6.80 -30.08 -5.21
N SER A 189 7.59 -30.13 -6.26
CA SER A 189 8.34 -31.36 -6.60
C SER A 189 9.33 -31.73 -5.49
N ALA A 190 10.03 -30.75 -4.92
CA ALA A 190 10.92 -30.95 -3.78
C ALA A 190 10.17 -31.38 -2.52
N LEU A 191 9.03 -30.75 -2.20
CA LEU A 191 8.18 -31.14 -1.07
C LEU A 191 7.67 -32.57 -1.19
N ARG A 192 7.32 -33.04 -2.40
CA ARG A 192 6.92 -34.42 -2.66
C ARG A 192 8.07 -35.42 -2.46
N GLU A 193 9.31 -35.02 -2.71
CA GLU A 193 10.49 -35.81 -2.35
C GLU A 193 10.78 -35.86 -0.84
N GLY A 194 10.04 -35.12 -0.04
CA GLY A 194 10.24 -35.03 1.42
C GLY A 194 11.31 -34.02 1.82
N LYS A 195 11.73 -33.15 0.90
CA LYS A 195 12.77 -32.14 1.12
C LYS A 195 12.23 -30.93 1.87
N ARG A 196 13.11 -30.29 2.63
CA ARG A 196 12.87 -28.96 3.21
C ARG A 196 13.22 -27.89 2.18
N VAL A 197 12.30 -26.95 1.96
CA VAL A 197 12.42 -25.94 0.92
C VAL A 197 12.44 -24.53 1.54
N LEU A 198 13.36 -23.70 1.10
CA LEU A 198 13.36 -22.26 1.34
C LEU A 198 13.08 -21.55 0.02
N TYR A 199 11.98 -20.81 -0.04
CA TYR A 199 11.67 -19.95 -1.18
C TYR A 199 11.91 -18.48 -0.78
N LEU A 200 12.76 -17.80 -1.52
CA LEU A 200 13.14 -16.40 -1.29
C LEU A 200 12.91 -15.58 -2.55
N THR A 201 12.38 -14.38 -2.37
CA THR A 201 12.13 -13.42 -3.45
C THR A 201 12.38 -11.98 -3.01
N SER A 202 12.45 -11.07 -3.97
CA SER A 202 12.74 -9.66 -3.71
C SER A 202 11.53 -8.86 -3.20
N SER A 203 10.29 -9.31 -3.47
CA SER A 203 9.08 -8.54 -3.17
C SER A 203 7.90 -9.37 -2.64
N SER A 204 7.05 -8.73 -1.84
CA SER A 204 5.80 -9.34 -1.35
C SER A 204 4.84 -9.70 -2.49
N GLY A 205 4.86 -8.95 -3.59
CA GLY A 205 4.05 -9.27 -4.78
C GLY A 205 4.46 -10.58 -5.44
N SER A 206 5.76 -10.77 -5.70
CA SER A 206 6.30 -12.02 -6.27
C SER A 206 6.07 -13.20 -5.32
N LEU A 207 6.23 -12.99 -4.01
CA LEU A 207 5.94 -13.97 -2.99
C LEU A 207 4.47 -14.41 -3.05
N TYR A 208 3.55 -13.45 -3.07
CA TYR A 208 2.12 -13.69 -3.13
C TYR A 208 1.72 -14.46 -4.39
N ASP A 209 2.22 -14.05 -5.54
CA ASP A 209 1.94 -14.70 -6.82
C ASP A 209 2.43 -16.16 -6.84
N CYS A 210 3.61 -16.44 -6.27
CA CYS A 210 4.12 -17.81 -6.14
C CYS A 210 3.24 -18.65 -5.22
N MET A 211 2.81 -18.09 -4.08
CA MET A 211 1.93 -18.80 -3.15
C MET A 211 0.55 -19.09 -3.76
N LEU A 212 -0.01 -18.18 -4.56
CA LEU A 212 -1.24 -18.46 -5.32
C LEU A 212 -1.03 -19.59 -6.34
N GLN A 213 0.11 -19.64 -7.03
CA GLN A 213 0.43 -20.77 -7.92
C GLN A 213 0.57 -22.08 -7.13
N ALA A 214 1.21 -22.05 -5.97
CA ALA A 214 1.33 -23.21 -5.08
C ALA A 214 -0.05 -23.74 -4.64
N VAL A 215 -0.95 -22.85 -4.23
CA VAL A 215 -2.35 -23.23 -3.90
C VAL A 215 -3.06 -23.84 -5.11
N SER A 216 -2.82 -23.29 -6.32
CA SER A 216 -3.43 -23.81 -7.54
C SER A 216 -2.95 -25.22 -7.93
N LEU A 217 -1.73 -25.60 -7.52
CA LEU A 217 -1.18 -26.93 -7.70
C LEU A 217 -1.80 -27.95 -6.74
N ASN A 218 -1.84 -27.64 -5.47
CA ASN A 218 -2.50 -28.45 -4.44
C ASN A 218 -2.71 -27.63 -3.16
N ALA A 219 -3.93 -27.18 -2.93
CA ALA A 219 -4.29 -26.33 -1.80
C ALA A 219 -4.00 -26.98 -0.43
N ALA A 220 -4.34 -28.25 -0.26
CA ALA A 220 -4.14 -28.94 1.02
C ALA A 220 -2.65 -29.07 1.38
N VAL A 221 -1.81 -29.46 0.42
CA VAL A 221 -0.35 -29.55 0.66
C VAL A 221 0.24 -28.17 0.89
N ALA A 222 -0.25 -27.14 0.20
CA ALA A 222 0.20 -25.76 0.40
C ALA A 222 -0.12 -25.28 1.83
N GLU A 223 -1.35 -25.49 2.28
CA GLU A 223 -1.80 -25.10 3.62
C GLU A 223 -1.02 -25.81 4.74
N GLU A 224 -0.81 -27.13 4.61
CA GLU A 224 -0.15 -27.93 5.65
C GLU A 224 1.39 -27.80 5.68
N SER A 225 2.01 -27.48 4.54
CA SER A 225 3.47 -27.59 4.39
C SER A 225 4.20 -26.26 4.29
N ILE A 226 3.51 -25.16 3.94
CA ILE A 226 4.12 -23.86 3.66
C ILE A 226 3.81 -22.87 4.79
N ALA A 227 4.84 -22.22 5.30
CA ALA A 227 4.73 -21.07 6.17
C ALA A 227 5.26 -19.82 5.42
N VAL A 228 4.45 -18.78 5.36
CA VAL A 228 4.82 -17.51 4.71
C VAL A 228 5.28 -16.52 5.77
N ILE A 229 6.39 -15.85 5.53
CA ILE A 229 6.95 -14.85 6.43
C ILE A 229 7.11 -13.55 5.67
N ASP A 230 6.12 -12.69 5.79
CA ASP A 230 6.15 -11.37 5.16
C ASP A 230 5.10 -10.41 5.75
N THR A 231 5.50 -9.19 6.03
CA THR A 231 4.61 -8.15 6.52
C THR A 231 3.81 -7.52 5.38
N GLY A 232 4.43 -7.31 4.22
CA GLY A 232 3.82 -6.67 3.06
C GLY A 232 2.69 -7.48 2.42
N ILE A 233 2.73 -8.81 2.55
CA ILE A 233 1.69 -9.71 2.00
C ILE A 233 0.31 -9.46 2.63
N ARG A 234 0.26 -8.82 3.80
CA ARG A 234 -1.00 -8.41 4.45
C ARG A 234 -1.76 -7.31 3.71
N LEU A 235 -1.10 -6.62 2.78
CA LEU A 235 -1.76 -5.67 1.88
C LEU A 235 -2.53 -6.35 0.75
N LEU A 236 -2.32 -7.64 0.59
CA LEU A 236 -2.87 -8.48 -0.48
C LEU A 236 -3.99 -9.38 0.08
N PRO A 237 -4.85 -9.95 -0.77
CA PRO A 237 -5.90 -10.86 -0.31
C PRO A 237 -5.33 -12.02 0.52
N PRO A 238 -6.08 -12.54 1.52
CA PRO A 238 -5.58 -13.55 2.43
C PRO A 238 -5.21 -14.86 1.71
N LEU A 239 -4.10 -15.46 2.12
CA LEU A 239 -3.66 -16.77 1.68
C LEU A 239 -4.17 -17.86 2.64
N PRO A 240 -4.40 -19.10 2.17
CA PRO A 240 -4.88 -20.20 3.02
C PRO A 240 -3.81 -20.75 3.96
N MET A 241 -2.52 -20.55 3.66
CA MET A 241 -1.42 -21.00 4.51
C MET A 241 -1.12 -20.01 5.66
N PRO A 242 -0.42 -20.46 6.74
CA PRO A 242 -0.01 -19.59 7.84
C PRO A 242 0.90 -18.45 7.38
N VAL A 243 0.54 -17.23 7.75
CA VAL A 243 1.31 -16.01 7.46
C VAL A 243 1.82 -15.40 8.76
N TYR A 244 3.14 -15.27 8.87
CA TYR A 244 3.83 -14.66 10.00
C TYR A 244 4.40 -13.30 9.61
N ALA A 245 3.87 -12.26 10.23
CA ALA A 245 4.32 -10.89 10.01
C ALA A 245 4.77 -10.28 11.33
N MET A 246 5.50 -9.17 11.27
CA MET A 246 5.81 -8.40 12.46
C MET A 246 4.54 -7.79 13.04
N GLU A 247 4.36 -7.96 14.34
CA GLU A 247 3.22 -7.44 15.09
C GLU A 247 3.72 -6.69 16.32
N SER A 248 2.92 -5.76 16.76
CA SER A 248 3.16 -5.06 18.02
C SER A 248 2.79 -5.97 19.19
N ASP A 249 3.71 -6.17 20.12
CA ASP A 249 3.52 -6.96 21.35
C ASP A 249 2.77 -6.14 22.41
N ASN A 250 1.62 -5.60 22.02
CA ASN A 250 0.75 -4.84 22.88
C ASN A 250 -0.20 -5.76 23.65
N THR A 251 -0.29 -5.55 24.96
CA THR A 251 -1.39 -6.14 25.75
C THR A 251 -2.73 -5.51 25.33
N ASP A 252 -3.84 -6.20 25.57
CA ASP A 252 -5.17 -5.66 25.27
C ASP A 252 -5.42 -4.32 25.98
N ALA A 253 -4.94 -4.18 27.22
CA ALA A 253 -5.00 -2.93 27.96
C ALA A 253 -4.21 -1.79 27.28
N GLN A 254 -3.05 -2.09 26.71
CA GLN A 254 -2.27 -1.10 25.96
C GLN A 254 -2.93 -0.74 24.63
N ARG A 255 -3.52 -1.71 23.91
CA ARG A 255 -4.29 -1.45 22.69
C ARG A 255 -5.50 -0.55 22.96
N ASP A 256 -6.22 -0.78 24.05
CA ASP A 256 -7.33 0.07 24.46
C ASP A 256 -6.87 1.46 24.90
N ALA A 257 -5.76 1.55 25.62
CA ALA A 257 -5.16 2.83 25.98
C ALA A 257 -4.74 3.63 24.73
N LEU A 258 -4.13 2.97 23.73
CA LEU A 258 -3.76 3.61 22.45
C LEU A 258 -5.01 4.10 21.69
N LYS A 259 -6.08 3.30 21.62
CA LYS A 259 -7.36 3.73 21.01
C LYS A 259 -7.96 4.95 21.71
N LYS A 260 -7.93 4.97 23.04
CA LYS A 260 -8.38 6.13 23.84
C LYS A 260 -7.47 7.33 23.58
N LEU A 261 -6.16 7.13 23.49
CA LEU A 261 -5.20 8.22 23.26
C LEU A 261 -5.37 8.88 21.88
N VAL A 262 -5.68 8.11 20.84
CA VAL A 262 -6.04 8.67 19.53
C VAL A 262 -7.22 9.64 19.64
N LYS A 263 -8.26 9.26 20.40
CA LYS A 263 -9.42 10.12 20.64
C LYS A 263 -9.05 11.38 21.44
N ILE A 264 -8.15 11.26 22.42
CA ILE A 264 -7.64 12.40 23.19
C ILE A 264 -6.90 13.38 22.26
N VAL A 265 -6.01 12.87 21.40
CA VAL A 265 -5.26 13.70 20.43
C VAL A 265 -6.19 14.37 19.43
N ALA A 266 -7.19 13.65 18.92
CA ALA A 266 -8.19 14.23 18.01
C ALA A 266 -9.02 15.34 18.66
N ALA A 267 -9.21 15.29 19.99
CA ALA A 267 -9.94 16.28 20.76
C ALA A 267 -9.01 17.25 21.55
N GLU A 268 -7.72 17.37 21.20
CA GLU A 268 -6.71 18.13 21.93
C GLU A 268 -7.17 19.57 22.25
N HIS A 269 -7.78 20.22 21.28
CA HIS A 269 -8.29 21.60 21.46
C HIS A 269 -9.40 21.73 22.52
N GLU A 270 -10.24 20.69 22.68
CA GLU A 270 -11.27 20.68 23.74
C GLU A 270 -10.65 20.48 25.11
N TYR A 271 -9.60 19.66 25.23
CA TYR A 271 -8.84 19.53 26.49
C TYR A 271 -8.13 20.83 26.88
N GLU A 272 -7.54 21.56 25.94
CA GLU A 272 -6.94 22.88 26.21
C GLU A 272 -7.94 23.91 26.72
N ARG A 273 -9.13 23.94 26.10
CA ARG A 273 -10.22 24.82 26.57
C ARG A 273 -10.65 24.45 28.00
N LEU A 274 -10.68 23.16 28.30
CA LEU A 274 -11.06 22.68 29.60
C LEU A 274 -10.02 23.04 30.68
N ASP A 275 -8.73 22.88 30.35
CA ASP A 275 -7.62 23.28 31.23
C ASP A 275 -7.66 24.80 31.51
N ALA A 276 -7.90 25.61 30.45
CA ALA A 276 -8.05 27.05 30.61
C ALA A 276 -9.24 27.45 31.51
N LEU A 277 -10.37 26.73 31.42
CA LEU A 277 -11.51 26.94 32.30
C LEU A 277 -11.21 26.52 33.76
N THR A 278 -10.48 25.43 33.94
CA THR A 278 -10.05 24.96 35.26
C THR A 278 -9.14 25.97 35.92
N THR A 279 -8.14 26.47 35.23
CA THR A 279 -7.23 27.52 35.73
C THR A 279 -7.97 28.81 36.11
N LYS A 280 -8.91 29.24 35.25
CA LYS A 280 -9.74 30.43 35.58
C LYS A 280 -10.62 30.21 36.82
N ARG A 281 -11.16 29.02 37.01
CA ARG A 281 -11.95 28.68 38.18
C ARG A 281 -11.11 28.67 39.45
N GLU A 282 -9.93 28.07 39.42
CA GLU A 282 -8.98 28.06 40.55
C GLU A 282 -8.56 29.48 40.93
N GLU A 283 -8.29 30.34 39.97
CA GLU A 283 -7.95 31.72 40.24
C GLU A 283 -9.14 32.49 40.89
N LYS A 284 -10.37 32.24 40.41
CA LYS A 284 -11.57 32.81 41.04
C LYS A 284 -11.79 32.32 42.48
N GLN A 285 -11.50 31.04 42.73
CA GLN A 285 -11.60 30.46 44.06
C GLN A 285 -10.59 31.13 45.04
N ARG A 286 -9.35 31.33 44.56
CA ARG A 286 -8.35 32.08 45.36
C ARG A 286 -8.81 33.52 45.64
N GLN A 287 -9.37 34.22 44.66
CA GLN A 287 -9.92 35.57 44.85
C GLN A 287 -11.06 35.60 45.85
N ILE A 288 -11.91 34.55 45.90
CA ILE A 288 -12.99 34.41 46.89
C ILE A 288 -12.40 34.25 48.28
N GLU A 289 -11.40 33.43 48.47
CA GLU A 289 -10.73 33.17 49.74
C GLU A 289 -10.03 34.44 50.28
N GLU A 290 -9.32 35.16 49.39
CA GLU A 290 -8.67 36.42 49.76
C GLU A 290 -9.71 37.50 50.18
N ALA A 291 -10.73 37.70 49.36
CA ALA A 291 -11.79 38.68 49.69
C ALA A 291 -12.61 38.30 50.93
N ALA A 292 -12.83 37.01 51.18
CA ALA A 292 -13.51 36.53 52.39
C ALA A 292 -12.67 36.74 53.67
N ALA A 293 -11.35 36.52 53.56
CA ALA A 293 -10.42 36.79 54.67
C ALA A 293 -10.35 38.30 55.00
N GLU A 294 -10.34 39.17 53.97
CA GLU A 294 -10.38 40.63 54.18
C GLU A 294 -11.71 41.06 54.81
N ALA A 295 -12.84 40.50 54.34
CA ALA A 295 -14.17 40.81 54.90
C ALA A 295 -14.25 40.39 56.40
N GLU A 296 -13.70 39.23 56.76
CA GLU A 296 -13.67 38.76 58.14
C GLU A 296 -12.74 39.65 59.00
N GLY A 297 -11.61 40.09 58.47
CA GLY A 297 -10.71 41.04 59.15
C GLY A 297 -11.43 42.38 59.46
N ILE A 298 -12.16 42.94 58.49
CA ILE A 298 -12.95 44.17 58.65
C ILE A 298 -14.07 43.92 59.65
N LYS A 299 -14.72 42.80 59.68
CA LYS A 299 -15.77 42.40 60.62
C LYS A 299 -15.31 42.32 62.09
N VAL A 300 -14.13 41.70 62.28
CA VAL A 300 -13.46 41.63 63.57
C VAL A 300 -13.15 43.05 64.07
N GLU A 301 -12.60 43.91 63.23
CA GLU A 301 -12.27 45.30 63.61
C GLU A 301 -13.51 46.12 63.84
N LEU A 302 -14.55 45.97 63.06
CA LEU A 302 -15.87 46.62 63.31
C LEU A 302 -16.44 46.17 64.60
N THR A 303 -16.46 44.89 64.97
CA THR A 303 -16.93 44.36 66.21
C THR A 303 -16.13 44.93 67.38
N ARG A 304 -14.83 45.06 67.27
CA ARG A 304 -13.96 45.68 68.24
C ARG A 304 -14.33 47.18 68.48
N MET A 305 -14.51 47.92 67.35
CA MET A 305 -14.91 49.34 67.43
C MET A 305 -16.31 49.55 68.06
N GLN A 306 -17.27 48.66 67.78
CA GLN A 306 -18.63 48.68 68.34
C GLN A 306 -18.69 48.33 69.81
N ASN A 307 -17.88 47.38 70.26
CA ASN A 307 -17.83 46.93 71.61
C ASN A 307 -16.92 47.76 72.56
N ALA A 308 -16.12 48.65 72.00
CA ALA A 308 -15.22 49.52 72.70
C ALA A 308 -16.00 50.43 73.70
N SER A 309 -15.55 50.53 74.97
CA SER A 309 -16.09 51.42 75.95
C SER A 309 -15.89 52.89 75.56
N MET A 310 -16.68 53.80 76.16
CA MET A 310 -16.61 55.28 75.85
C MET A 310 -15.21 55.85 76.09
N LEU A 311 -14.48 55.37 77.11
CA LEU A 311 -13.08 55.75 77.41
C LEU A 311 -12.07 55.21 76.36
N GLU A 312 -12.28 53.99 75.88
CA GLU A 312 -11.43 53.40 74.82
C GLU A 312 -11.63 54.07 73.47
N ARG A 313 -12.86 54.42 73.11
CA ARG A 313 -13.20 55.16 71.88
C ARG A 313 -12.51 56.53 71.87
N MET A 314 -12.54 57.24 73.04
CA MET A 314 -11.84 58.53 73.13
C MET A 314 -10.31 58.35 73.02
N LYS A 315 -9.70 57.34 73.67
CA LYS A 315 -8.22 57.04 73.57
C LYS A 315 -7.79 56.69 72.14
N GLN A 316 -8.61 55.98 71.43
CA GLN A 316 -8.27 55.48 70.06
C GLN A 316 -8.83 56.42 68.93
N ARG A 317 -9.50 57.60 69.39
CA ARG A 317 -10.10 58.60 68.46
C ARG A 317 -11.12 57.98 67.47
N ILE A 318 -11.83 56.88 67.90
CA ILE A 318 -12.88 56.28 67.12
C ILE A 318 -14.15 57.11 67.11
N ASN A 319 -14.55 57.66 65.98
CA ASN A 319 -15.78 58.40 65.79
C ASN A 319 -16.86 57.53 65.14
N LYS A 320 -18.12 58.02 65.09
CA LYS A 320 -19.20 57.33 64.45
C LYS A 320 -19.03 57.14 62.98
N GLY A 321 -18.35 58.07 62.27
CA GLY A 321 -18.01 58.01 60.84
C GLY A 321 -17.05 56.87 60.54
N ASP A 322 -16.15 56.53 61.46
CA ASP A 322 -15.19 55.39 61.30
C ASP A 322 -15.94 54.05 61.34
N ILE A 323 -16.92 53.93 62.24
CA ILE A 323 -17.78 52.75 62.32
C ILE A 323 -18.66 52.62 61.11
N ASP A 324 -19.32 53.70 60.64
CA ASP A 324 -20.16 53.74 59.48
C ASP A 324 -19.33 53.40 58.20
N SER A 325 -18.11 53.94 58.14
CA SER A 325 -17.16 53.62 57.00
C SER A 325 -16.71 52.12 56.95
N ALA A 326 -16.37 51.56 58.13
CA ALA A 326 -15.99 50.16 58.25
C ALA A 326 -17.19 49.23 57.91
N GLN A 327 -18.42 49.66 58.34
CA GLN A 327 -19.62 48.91 57.96
C GLN A 327 -19.95 48.93 56.49
N LEU A 328 -19.75 50.07 55.83
CA LEU A 328 -19.88 50.19 54.38
C LEU A 328 -18.81 49.35 53.60
N GLN A 329 -17.54 49.39 54.09
CA GLN A 329 -16.48 48.58 53.53
C GLN A 329 -16.78 47.07 53.66
N LEU A 330 -17.27 46.63 54.77
CA LEU A 330 -17.72 45.25 55.01
C LEU A 330 -18.78 44.84 54.00
N GLN A 331 -19.82 45.68 53.82
CA GLN A 331 -20.89 45.43 52.84
C GLN A 331 -20.36 45.33 51.43
N HIS A 332 -19.43 46.22 51.02
CA HIS A 332 -18.80 46.15 49.73
C HIS A 332 -17.99 44.88 49.53
N LYS A 333 -17.20 44.42 50.53
CA LYS A 333 -16.42 43.18 50.42
C LYS A 333 -17.32 41.94 50.38
N LEU A 334 -18.38 41.88 51.17
CA LEU A 334 -19.35 40.80 51.13
C LEU A 334 -20.08 40.73 49.76
N ALA A 335 -20.48 41.87 49.20
CA ALA A 335 -21.04 41.93 47.85
C ALA A 335 -20.06 41.46 46.76
N LEU A 336 -18.77 41.78 46.93
CA LEU A 336 -17.71 41.30 46.03
C LEU A 336 -17.55 39.75 46.11
N VAL A 337 -17.52 39.19 47.33
CA VAL A 337 -17.45 37.75 47.54
C VAL A 337 -18.63 37.04 46.86
N GLU A 338 -19.83 37.57 46.99
CA GLU A 338 -21.05 36.99 46.39
C GLU A 338 -20.99 37.02 44.85
N ARG A 339 -20.53 38.16 44.26
CA ARG A 339 -20.31 38.26 42.78
C ARG A 339 -19.28 37.26 42.30
N LEU A 340 -18.15 37.10 42.99
CA LEU A 340 -17.10 36.13 42.66
C LEU A 340 -17.61 34.69 42.76
N LYS A 341 -18.41 34.35 43.77
CA LYS A 341 -19.06 33.03 43.90
C LYS A 341 -20.02 32.73 42.74
N GLN A 342 -20.85 33.72 42.34
CA GLN A 342 -21.74 33.58 41.17
C GLN A 342 -20.95 33.31 39.88
N HIS A 343 -19.84 34.06 39.70
CA HIS A 343 -18.98 33.86 38.54
C HIS A 343 -18.27 32.50 38.56
N ALA A 344 -17.77 32.05 39.70
CA ALA A 344 -17.19 30.71 39.87
C ALA A 344 -18.20 29.58 39.59
N ALA A 345 -19.48 29.79 40.03
CA ALA A 345 -20.56 28.84 39.73
C ALA A 345 -20.91 28.79 38.25
N THR A 346 -20.81 29.90 37.52
CA THR A 346 -21.00 29.93 36.07
C THR A 346 -19.90 29.18 35.36
N LEU A 347 -18.62 29.42 35.71
CA LEU A 347 -17.47 28.70 35.18
C LEU A 347 -17.54 27.17 35.48
N ALA A 348 -18.05 26.78 36.65
CA ALA A 348 -18.27 25.39 37.01
C ALA A 348 -19.30 24.69 36.10
N LYS A 349 -20.40 25.40 35.79
CA LYS A 349 -21.42 24.89 34.84
C LYS A 349 -20.85 24.75 33.42
N GLU A 350 -20.07 25.70 32.95
CA GLU A 350 -19.38 25.65 31.65
C GLU A 350 -18.36 24.50 31.61
N GLN A 351 -17.58 24.34 32.66
CA GLN A 351 -16.63 23.25 32.80
C GLN A 351 -17.33 21.88 32.72
N PHE A 352 -18.41 21.68 33.51
CA PHE A 352 -19.19 20.44 33.50
C PHE A 352 -19.76 20.12 32.12
N LYS A 353 -20.30 21.14 31.44
CA LYS A 353 -20.79 20.97 30.05
C LYS A 353 -19.66 20.55 29.07
N LYS A 354 -18.47 21.09 29.22
CA LYS A 354 -17.33 20.74 28.42
C LYS A 354 -16.73 19.37 28.75
N GLU A 355 -16.69 19.01 30.04
CA GLU A 355 -16.29 17.67 30.49
C GLU A 355 -17.17 16.56 29.90
N SER A 356 -18.45 16.82 29.65
CA SER A 356 -19.35 15.85 29.02
C SER A 356 -19.12 15.70 27.52
N GLN A 357 -18.35 16.58 26.87
CA GLN A 357 -18.06 16.58 25.45
C GLN A 357 -16.72 15.91 25.12
N ILE A 358 -15.84 15.70 26.09
CA ILE A 358 -14.55 15.04 25.85
C ILE A 358 -14.69 13.51 25.78
N PRO A 359 -13.94 12.84 24.86
CA PRO A 359 -14.07 11.41 24.65
C PRO A 359 -13.53 10.54 25.78
N VAL A 360 -12.63 11.05 26.61
CA VAL A 360 -12.02 10.36 27.76
C VAL A 360 -12.02 11.29 28.95
N PRO A 361 -12.56 10.89 30.14
CA PRO A 361 -12.53 11.70 31.32
C PRO A 361 -11.11 12.13 31.74
N ILE A 362 -10.95 13.36 32.26
CA ILE A 362 -9.62 13.88 32.67
C ILE A 362 -8.92 12.96 33.68
N LYS A 363 -9.70 12.32 34.57
CA LYS A 363 -9.17 11.42 35.60
C LYS A 363 -8.49 10.19 34.97
N GLU A 364 -9.02 9.67 33.86
CA GLU A 364 -8.47 8.52 33.14
C GLU A 364 -7.33 8.93 32.18
N LYS A 365 -7.26 10.18 31.74
CA LYS A 365 -6.29 10.67 30.76
C LYS A 365 -4.85 10.32 31.15
N LYS A 366 -4.46 10.58 32.40
CA LYS A 366 -3.10 10.31 32.89
C LYS A 366 -2.75 8.82 32.91
N GLU A 367 -3.71 7.95 33.22
CA GLU A 367 -3.52 6.49 33.20
C GLU A 367 -3.40 5.99 31.76
N VAL A 368 -4.24 6.51 30.86
CA VAL A 368 -4.20 6.22 29.43
C VAL A 368 -2.85 6.65 28.84
N GLU A 369 -2.38 7.85 29.14
CA GLU A 369 -1.08 8.35 28.70
C GLU A 369 0.07 7.49 29.23
N LYS A 370 0.03 7.08 30.49
CA LYS A 370 1.03 6.21 31.12
C LYS A 370 1.07 4.82 30.47
N LEU A 371 -0.08 4.18 30.27
CA LEU A 371 -0.17 2.87 29.62
C LEU A 371 0.26 2.94 28.16
N ALA A 372 -0.17 3.96 27.43
CA ALA A 372 0.17 4.14 26.02
C ALA A 372 1.66 4.51 25.81
N SER A 373 2.30 5.18 26.78
CA SER A 373 3.73 5.52 26.73
C SER A 373 4.64 4.36 27.10
N THR A 374 4.11 3.24 27.56
CA THR A 374 4.92 2.03 27.82
C THR A 374 5.52 1.55 26.51
N LYS A 375 6.86 1.46 26.48
CA LYS A 375 7.58 1.00 25.28
C LYS A 375 7.09 -0.39 24.88
N VAL A 376 6.64 -0.49 23.65
CA VAL A 376 6.22 -1.72 23.02
C VAL A 376 7.22 -2.05 21.93
N SER A 377 7.66 -3.29 21.88
CA SER A 377 8.51 -3.79 20.81
C SER A 377 7.64 -4.35 19.68
N LEU A 378 8.17 -4.30 18.48
CA LEU A 378 7.68 -5.12 17.39
C LEU A 378 8.29 -6.50 17.55
N ALA A 379 7.46 -7.51 17.59
CA ALA A 379 7.88 -8.89 17.65
C ALA A 379 7.21 -9.70 16.54
N ARG A 380 7.94 -10.65 16.02
CA ARG A 380 7.38 -11.66 15.13
C ARG A 380 7.13 -12.92 15.97
N LEU A 381 5.88 -13.28 16.12
CA LEU A 381 5.49 -14.52 16.80
C LEU A 381 5.67 -15.69 15.83
N LEU A 382 6.88 -16.23 15.78
CA LEU A 382 7.17 -17.46 15.07
C LEU A 382 6.93 -18.65 16.01
N PRO A 383 6.22 -19.70 15.54
CA PRO A 383 6.07 -20.90 16.34
C PRO A 383 7.45 -21.55 16.55
N PRO A 384 7.69 -22.22 17.70
CA PRO A 384 8.95 -22.93 17.94
C PRO A 384 9.27 -23.96 16.85
N THR A 385 8.23 -24.45 16.16
CA THR A 385 8.32 -25.45 15.09
C THR A 385 8.65 -24.84 13.71
N ILE A 386 8.84 -23.54 13.58
CA ILE A 386 9.10 -22.92 12.27
C ILE A 386 10.35 -23.52 11.61
N GLY A 387 11.38 -23.82 12.41
CA GLY A 387 12.61 -24.47 11.95
C GLY A 387 12.42 -25.90 11.41
N SER A 388 11.32 -26.58 11.74
CA SER A 388 10.94 -27.90 11.24
C SER A 388 9.86 -27.85 10.15
N THR A 389 9.32 -26.68 9.83
CA THR A 389 8.36 -26.49 8.73
C THR A 389 8.99 -26.92 7.41
N ARG A 390 8.22 -27.65 6.58
CA ARG A 390 8.73 -28.24 5.35
C ARG A 390 9.07 -27.20 4.28
N CYS A 391 8.33 -26.09 4.22
CA CYS A 391 8.62 -25.01 3.32
C CYS A 391 8.47 -23.67 4.04
N ILE A 392 9.51 -22.85 3.99
CA ILE A 392 9.46 -21.45 4.41
C ILE A 392 9.52 -20.60 3.15
N ALA A 393 8.56 -19.70 2.99
CA ALA A 393 8.50 -18.73 1.89
C ALA A 393 8.55 -17.30 2.46
N ALA A 394 9.51 -16.50 2.02
CA ALA A 394 9.74 -15.16 2.56
C ALA A 394 10.29 -14.20 1.51
N THR A 395 10.11 -12.89 1.73
CA THR A 395 10.99 -11.92 1.08
C THR A 395 12.36 -11.95 1.76
N ILE A 396 13.39 -11.50 1.04
CA ILE A 396 14.76 -11.50 1.56
C ILE A 396 14.87 -10.59 2.79
N ALA A 397 14.27 -9.40 2.74
CA ALA A 397 14.28 -8.46 3.85
C ALA A 397 13.63 -9.06 5.12
N GLU A 398 12.55 -9.82 4.96
CA GLU A 398 11.89 -10.51 6.07
C GLU A 398 12.69 -11.72 6.57
N ALA A 399 13.29 -12.48 5.68
CA ALA A 399 14.16 -13.59 6.05
C ALA A 399 15.40 -13.11 6.83
N LEU A 400 15.99 -11.98 6.45
CA LEU A 400 17.09 -11.34 7.21
C LEU A 400 16.68 -10.84 8.60
N SER A 401 15.38 -10.65 8.86
CA SER A 401 14.88 -10.26 10.18
C SER A 401 14.72 -11.45 11.15
N ILE A 402 14.89 -12.68 10.67
CA ILE A 402 14.82 -13.91 11.47
C ILE A 402 16.22 -14.27 11.94
N ASP A 403 16.34 -14.68 13.20
CA ASP A 403 17.62 -15.21 13.69
C ASP A 403 18.06 -16.40 12.83
N SER A 404 19.31 -16.44 12.40
CA SER A 404 19.88 -17.49 11.56
C SER A 404 19.69 -18.88 12.17
N SER A 405 19.68 -18.99 13.51
CA SER A 405 19.44 -20.23 14.24
C SER A 405 18.00 -20.73 14.11
N GLN A 406 17.03 -19.84 13.92
CA GLN A 406 15.61 -20.17 13.75
C GLN A 406 15.28 -20.54 12.30
N LEU A 407 15.93 -19.91 11.33
CA LEU A 407 15.71 -20.21 9.90
C LEU A 407 16.15 -21.64 9.58
N GLY A 408 17.27 -22.09 10.13
CA GLY A 408 17.79 -23.44 9.98
C GLY A 408 18.39 -23.74 8.61
N GLU A 409 18.51 -25.00 8.27
CA GLU A 409 19.10 -25.48 7.01
C GLU A 409 18.03 -26.10 6.11
N PHE A 410 18.19 -25.97 4.79
CA PHE A 410 17.26 -26.45 3.77
C PHE A 410 17.96 -27.36 2.77
N ASP A 411 17.24 -28.40 2.34
CA ASP A 411 17.75 -29.26 1.27
C ASP A 411 17.74 -28.52 -0.07
N VAL A 412 16.69 -27.72 -0.29
CA VAL A 412 16.45 -26.98 -1.53
C VAL A 412 16.23 -25.51 -1.23
N VAL A 413 16.90 -24.63 -1.96
CA VAL A 413 16.66 -23.20 -1.97
C VAL A 413 16.16 -22.77 -3.34
N CYS A 414 15.07 -22.02 -3.39
CA CYS A 414 14.55 -21.39 -4.58
C CYS A 414 14.69 -19.88 -4.45
N ILE A 415 15.50 -19.27 -5.30
CA ILE A 415 15.74 -17.81 -5.36
C ILE A 415 14.98 -17.27 -6.57
N ASP A 416 13.86 -16.60 -6.33
CA ASP A 416 13.10 -15.93 -7.39
C ASP A 416 13.48 -14.44 -7.46
N ASP A 417 13.33 -13.84 -8.64
CA ASP A 417 13.78 -12.47 -8.94
C ASP A 417 15.30 -12.25 -8.66
N ALA A 418 16.15 -13.25 -8.96
CA ALA A 418 17.58 -13.23 -8.65
C ALA A 418 18.34 -12.07 -9.32
N HIS A 419 17.81 -11.47 -10.39
CA HIS A 419 18.34 -10.27 -11.05
C HIS A 419 18.24 -9.01 -10.18
N ALA A 420 17.28 -8.97 -9.26
CA ALA A 420 17.07 -7.84 -8.34
C ALA A 420 18.00 -7.89 -7.12
N LEU A 421 18.69 -9.02 -6.89
CA LEU A 421 19.54 -9.23 -5.73
C LEU A 421 20.98 -8.79 -6.01
N ASN A 422 21.55 -8.08 -5.04
CA ASN A 422 23.00 -7.87 -5.05
C ASN A 422 23.73 -9.17 -4.72
N LEU A 423 25.03 -9.22 -5.02
CA LEU A 423 25.81 -10.44 -4.82
C LEU A 423 25.88 -10.89 -3.36
N ALA A 424 25.88 -9.96 -2.41
CA ALA A 424 25.89 -10.32 -0.98
C ALA A 424 24.59 -11.03 -0.59
N GLU A 425 23.43 -10.50 -1.01
CA GLU A 425 22.12 -11.13 -0.80
C GLU A 425 22.03 -12.48 -1.53
N PHE A 426 22.42 -12.51 -2.79
CA PHE A 426 22.38 -13.71 -3.62
C PHE A 426 23.19 -14.86 -3.01
N PHE A 427 24.43 -14.61 -2.64
CA PHE A 427 25.29 -15.64 -2.04
C PHE A 427 24.84 -16.03 -0.63
N TRP A 428 24.29 -15.10 0.14
CA TRP A 428 23.67 -15.42 1.41
C TRP A 428 22.46 -16.37 1.20
N CYS A 429 21.56 -16.08 0.28
CA CYS A 429 20.44 -16.97 -0.05
C CYS A 429 20.94 -18.35 -0.46
N ALA A 430 21.91 -18.44 -1.37
CA ALA A 430 22.46 -19.70 -1.85
C ALA A 430 23.18 -20.52 -0.76
N SER A 431 23.72 -19.86 0.28
CA SER A 431 24.43 -20.52 1.38
C SER A 431 23.53 -21.43 2.22
N HIS A 432 22.23 -21.28 2.16
CA HIS A 432 21.25 -22.14 2.84
C HIS A 432 21.00 -23.46 2.13
N ALA A 433 21.41 -23.60 0.86
CA ALA A 433 21.15 -24.78 0.05
C ALA A 433 22.13 -25.92 0.38
N LYS A 434 21.59 -27.12 0.74
CA LYS A 434 22.39 -28.33 0.95
C LYS A 434 22.55 -29.15 -0.33
N GLU A 435 21.44 -29.39 -1.05
CA GLU A 435 21.40 -30.33 -2.16
C GLU A 435 21.08 -29.66 -3.49
N GLN A 436 20.20 -28.65 -3.50
CA GLN A 436 19.77 -27.97 -4.72
C GLN A 436 19.56 -26.48 -4.52
N CYS A 437 19.87 -25.70 -5.57
CA CYS A 437 19.57 -24.29 -5.68
C CYS A 437 18.93 -23.99 -7.02
N PHE A 438 17.67 -23.52 -7.01
CA PHE A 438 16.95 -23.05 -8.18
C PHE A 438 17.00 -21.52 -8.22
N ILE A 439 17.48 -20.96 -9.30
CA ILE A 439 17.69 -19.52 -9.49
C ILE A 439 16.84 -19.07 -10.67
N LEU A 440 15.85 -18.24 -10.43
CA LEU A 440 14.96 -17.71 -11.45
C LEU A 440 15.21 -16.22 -11.64
N ALA A 441 15.35 -15.77 -12.89
CA ALA A 441 15.66 -14.39 -13.17
C ALA A 441 15.07 -13.90 -14.49
N ASP A 442 14.89 -12.60 -14.56
CA ASP A 442 14.72 -11.83 -15.78
C ASP A 442 15.97 -11.00 -16.01
N ILE A 443 16.81 -11.44 -16.93
CA ILE A 443 18.09 -10.81 -17.22
C ILE A 443 17.97 -9.49 -18.00
N THR A 444 16.76 -9.11 -18.40
CA THR A 444 16.47 -7.85 -19.08
C THR A 444 16.14 -6.72 -18.11
N GLU A 445 15.89 -7.05 -16.85
CA GLU A 445 15.54 -6.08 -15.84
C GLU A 445 16.77 -5.39 -15.21
N GLN A 446 16.50 -4.27 -14.55
CA GLN A 446 17.56 -3.45 -13.96
C GLN A 446 18.29 -4.20 -12.83
N PRO A 447 19.64 -4.11 -12.80
CA PRO A 447 20.41 -4.70 -11.73
C PRO A 447 20.27 -3.91 -10.42
N PRO A 448 20.66 -4.51 -9.27
CA PRO A 448 20.56 -3.88 -7.95
C PRO A 448 21.39 -2.59 -7.89
N GLN A 449 20.96 -1.70 -6.98
CA GLN A 449 21.61 -0.42 -6.75
C GLN A 449 22.13 -0.34 -5.31
N SER A 450 23.15 0.48 -5.09
CA SER A 450 23.77 0.75 -3.80
C SER A 450 23.95 2.24 -3.66
N VAL A 451 23.82 2.73 -2.44
CA VAL A 451 24.05 4.13 -2.07
C VAL A 451 25.53 4.45 -2.17
N CYS A 452 26.38 3.55 -1.72
CA CYS A 452 27.84 3.68 -1.72
C CYS A 452 28.40 3.54 -3.14
N GLN A 453 29.31 4.44 -3.50
CA GLN A 453 29.95 4.47 -4.82
C GLN A 453 31.39 3.95 -4.83
N LEU A 454 31.86 3.39 -3.70
CA LEU A 454 33.20 2.77 -3.61
C LEU A 454 33.28 1.51 -4.48
N GLU A 455 34.46 1.13 -4.89
CA GLU A 455 34.69 -0.02 -5.77
C GLU A 455 34.23 -1.34 -5.14
N SER A 456 34.41 -1.51 -3.83
CA SER A 456 33.89 -2.64 -3.07
C SER A 456 32.39 -2.79 -3.24
N CYS A 457 31.63 -1.69 -3.07
CA CYS A 457 30.16 -1.68 -3.23
C CYS A 457 29.76 -1.86 -4.70
N ARG A 458 30.49 -1.27 -5.64
CA ARG A 458 30.24 -1.49 -7.08
C ARG A 458 30.35 -2.96 -7.47
N THR A 459 31.31 -3.68 -6.89
CA THR A 459 31.52 -5.09 -7.17
C THR A 459 30.46 -5.97 -6.53
N TRP A 460 30.15 -5.76 -5.24
CA TRP A 460 29.36 -6.69 -4.43
C TRP A 460 27.90 -6.28 -4.24
N LEU A 461 27.57 -4.98 -4.35
CA LEU A 461 26.24 -4.47 -4.04
C LEU A 461 25.54 -3.80 -5.24
N GLN A 462 26.25 -3.56 -6.36
CA GLN A 462 25.67 -3.00 -7.57
C GLN A 462 25.62 -3.99 -8.76
N LYS A 463 26.04 -5.23 -8.56
CA LYS A 463 25.96 -6.29 -9.58
C LYS A 463 25.04 -7.39 -9.07
N ASP A 464 24.23 -7.92 -9.97
CA ASP A 464 23.60 -9.22 -9.81
C ASP A 464 24.55 -10.36 -10.19
N TYR A 465 24.09 -11.59 -10.05
CA TYR A 465 24.90 -12.77 -10.39
C TYR A 465 25.24 -12.85 -11.88
N PHE A 466 24.40 -12.37 -12.77
CA PHE A 466 24.59 -12.41 -14.22
C PHE A 466 25.65 -11.43 -14.65
N LEU A 467 25.63 -10.20 -14.14
CA LEU A 467 26.70 -9.22 -14.34
C LEU A 467 28.03 -9.66 -13.75
N PHE A 468 28.00 -10.37 -12.61
CA PHE A 468 29.19 -10.97 -12.02
C PHE A 468 29.72 -12.11 -12.89
N TYR A 469 28.86 -12.93 -13.49
CA TYR A 469 29.25 -14.03 -14.37
C TYR A 469 29.91 -13.52 -15.64
N GLN A 470 29.49 -12.41 -16.20
CA GLN A 470 29.90 -11.85 -17.49
C GLN A 470 31.32 -11.24 -17.49
N GLN A 471 32.01 -11.14 -16.42
CA GLN A 471 33.28 -10.42 -16.02
C GLN A 471 34.21 -9.80 -17.09
N GLN A 472 34.19 -10.13 -18.37
CA GLN A 472 35.22 -9.74 -19.35
C GLN A 472 34.77 -9.18 -20.70
N GLU A 473 33.45 -9.09 -20.97
CA GLU A 473 33.03 -8.62 -22.31
C GLU A 473 32.53 -7.17 -22.25
N SER A 474 33.43 -6.23 -22.43
CA SER A 474 33.16 -4.78 -22.42
C SER A 474 32.27 -4.28 -23.56
N ASN A 475 31.97 -5.12 -24.56
CA ASN A 475 31.22 -4.73 -25.77
C ASN A 475 29.82 -5.34 -25.91
N LEU A 476 29.36 -6.12 -24.93
CA LEU A 476 28.00 -6.68 -24.95
C LEU A 476 27.00 -5.70 -24.36
N HIS A 477 25.90 -5.51 -25.08
CA HIS A 477 24.79 -4.68 -24.63
C HIS A 477 23.77 -5.43 -23.76
N ARG A 478 23.70 -6.77 -23.89
CA ARG A 478 22.80 -7.64 -23.10
C ARG A 478 23.52 -8.92 -22.67
N PHE A 479 23.18 -9.44 -21.49
CA PHE A 479 23.51 -10.81 -21.12
C PHE A 479 22.68 -11.78 -21.96
N LYS A 480 23.32 -12.87 -22.47
CA LYS A 480 22.63 -13.91 -23.25
C LYS A 480 22.64 -15.23 -22.48
N PRO A 481 21.52 -15.99 -22.46
CA PRO A 481 21.45 -17.29 -21.77
C PRO A 481 22.54 -18.26 -22.19
N GLY A 482 22.95 -18.23 -23.49
CA GLY A 482 24.04 -19.05 -24.04
C GLY A 482 25.44 -18.74 -23.49
N MET A 483 25.61 -17.71 -22.65
CA MET A 483 26.88 -17.46 -21.93
C MET A 483 27.04 -18.36 -20.71
N LEU A 484 25.95 -18.93 -20.20
CA LEU A 484 26.00 -19.91 -19.13
C LEU A 484 26.41 -21.28 -19.68
N PRO A 485 27.10 -22.11 -18.89
CA PRO A 485 27.50 -23.43 -19.31
C PRO A 485 26.29 -24.28 -19.74
N GLU A 486 26.51 -25.12 -20.78
CA GLU A 486 25.52 -26.07 -21.21
C GLU A 486 25.10 -26.97 -20.03
N GLY A 487 23.81 -27.25 -19.90
CA GLY A 487 23.31 -28.07 -18.83
C GLY A 487 23.09 -27.33 -17.46
N VAL A 488 23.28 -26.02 -17.37
CA VAL A 488 22.98 -25.23 -16.19
C VAL A 488 21.75 -24.36 -16.39
N ALA A 489 21.65 -23.69 -17.51
CA ALA A 489 20.57 -22.78 -17.84
C ALA A 489 19.39 -23.49 -18.53
N SER A 490 18.20 -22.94 -18.28
CA SER A 490 16.97 -23.23 -19.03
C SER A 490 16.30 -21.90 -19.36
N GLU A 491 15.88 -21.73 -20.61
CA GLU A 491 15.20 -20.53 -21.07
C GLU A 491 13.70 -20.77 -21.21
N LEU A 492 12.90 -19.88 -20.62
CA LEU A 492 11.45 -19.91 -20.75
C LEU A 492 11.03 -19.02 -21.93
N THR A 493 10.22 -19.58 -22.79
CA THR A 493 9.62 -18.87 -23.91
C THR A 493 8.10 -18.97 -23.82
N ASN A 494 7.40 -17.91 -24.21
CA ASN A 494 5.96 -17.92 -24.32
C ASN A 494 5.52 -17.32 -25.65
N PRO A 495 5.19 -18.16 -26.64
CA PRO A 495 4.83 -17.70 -27.98
C PRO A 495 3.52 -16.89 -28.02
N ASP A 496 2.69 -17.00 -26.99
CA ASP A 496 1.42 -16.27 -26.91
C ASP A 496 1.59 -14.83 -26.43
N ILE A 497 2.79 -14.47 -25.95
CA ILE A 497 3.09 -13.11 -25.51
C ILE A 497 3.93 -12.42 -26.57
N PRO A 498 3.36 -11.46 -27.31
CA PRO A 498 4.16 -10.68 -28.24
C PRO A 498 5.18 -9.83 -27.45
N PRO A 499 6.38 -9.65 -27.99
CA PRO A 499 7.37 -8.75 -27.39
C PRO A 499 6.78 -7.35 -27.24
N SER A 500 7.17 -6.64 -26.17
CA SER A 500 6.72 -5.27 -25.96
C SER A 500 7.04 -4.41 -27.18
N PRO A 501 6.06 -3.69 -27.78
CA PRO A 501 6.32 -2.85 -28.94
C PRO A 501 7.31 -1.73 -28.66
N PHE A 502 7.53 -1.42 -27.40
CA PHE A 502 8.44 -0.39 -26.92
C PHE A 502 9.84 -0.98 -26.67
N ALA A 503 9.94 -2.15 -26.03
CA ALA A 503 11.20 -2.85 -25.80
C ALA A 503 11.87 -3.25 -27.12
N SER A 504 11.12 -3.57 -28.16
CA SER A 504 11.66 -3.83 -29.51
C SER A 504 12.44 -2.66 -30.13
N CYS A 505 12.26 -1.43 -29.62
CA CYS A 505 13.12 -0.30 -30.03
C CYS A 505 14.57 -0.48 -29.57
N LEU A 506 14.81 -1.23 -28.49
CA LEU A 506 16.17 -1.59 -28.06
C LEU A 506 16.83 -2.55 -29.03
N ASP A 507 16.08 -3.53 -29.55
CA ASP A 507 16.61 -4.53 -30.50
C ASP A 507 17.05 -3.87 -31.78
N VAL A 508 16.38 -2.81 -32.23
CA VAL A 508 16.79 -1.97 -33.35
C VAL A 508 18.17 -1.38 -33.11
N VAL A 509 18.45 -0.90 -31.90
CA VAL A 509 19.75 -0.28 -31.57
C VAL A 509 20.83 -1.32 -31.27
N ILE A 510 20.49 -2.45 -30.69
CA ILE A 510 21.43 -3.49 -30.25
C ILE A 510 21.84 -4.42 -31.41
N GLU A 511 20.85 -4.87 -32.18
CA GLU A 511 21.01 -5.95 -33.18
C GLU A 511 20.82 -5.47 -34.62
N ASN A 512 20.59 -4.17 -34.84
CA ASN A 512 20.15 -3.61 -36.12
C ASN A 512 18.90 -4.32 -36.69
N ALA A 513 18.03 -4.79 -35.79
CA ALA A 513 16.81 -5.46 -36.17
C ALA A 513 15.87 -4.52 -36.95
N PRO A 514 15.09 -5.03 -37.91
CA PRO A 514 14.10 -4.20 -38.61
C PRO A 514 13.04 -3.74 -37.60
N LEU A 515 12.57 -2.50 -37.76
CA LEU A 515 11.45 -1.97 -36.96
C LEU A 515 10.23 -2.88 -37.12
N PRO A 516 9.61 -3.34 -36.01
CA PRO A 516 8.42 -4.18 -36.10
C PRO A 516 7.27 -3.40 -36.73
N GLN A 517 6.71 -3.94 -37.82
CA GLN A 517 5.55 -3.37 -38.49
C GLN A 517 4.28 -3.74 -37.74
N GLY A 518 3.40 -2.77 -37.49
CA GLY A 518 2.05 -3.01 -36.92
C GLY A 518 1.98 -3.09 -35.38
N SER A 519 2.97 -2.61 -34.67
CA SER A 519 2.91 -2.53 -33.20
C SER A 519 1.80 -1.57 -32.74
N LYS A 520 0.94 -2.02 -31.80
CA LYS A 520 -0.21 -1.22 -31.31
C LYS A 520 0.17 -0.08 -30.36
N GLY A 521 1.43 0.03 -29.93
CA GLY A 521 1.89 1.08 -29.02
C GLY A 521 2.14 2.41 -29.71
N LYS A 522 1.78 3.53 -29.06
CA LYS A 522 2.01 4.89 -29.56
C LYS A 522 3.22 5.50 -28.87
N ILE A 523 4.14 6.07 -29.65
CA ILE A 523 5.31 6.80 -29.16
C ILE A 523 5.13 8.28 -29.52
N PHE A 524 5.34 9.18 -28.55
CA PHE A 524 5.35 10.62 -28.73
C PHE A 524 6.71 11.16 -28.31
N CYS A 525 7.54 11.58 -29.25
CA CYS A 525 8.84 12.18 -28.98
C CYS A 525 8.75 13.70 -29.06
N ILE A 526 8.83 14.36 -27.90
CA ILE A 526 8.68 15.82 -27.73
C ILE A 526 10.07 16.41 -27.63
N ASN A 527 10.47 17.17 -28.66
CA ASN A 527 11.73 17.91 -28.66
C ASN A 527 11.57 19.23 -27.88
N THR A 528 12.48 19.47 -26.95
CA THR A 528 12.48 20.66 -26.10
C THR A 528 13.74 21.52 -26.34
N GLU A 529 14.18 21.59 -27.60
CA GLU A 529 15.29 22.48 -27.99
C GLU A 529 15.10 23.90 -27.43
N ASP A 530 16.20 24.51 -27.01
CA ASP A 530 16.28 25.86 -26.41
C ASP A 530 15.72 26.02 -24.97
N GLN A 531 15.29 24.97 -24.33
CA GLN A 531 14.71 25.02 -22.99
C GLN A 531 15.69 24.47 -21.93
N ARG A 532 16.43 25.38 -21.29
CA ARG A 532 17.50 25.02 -20.35
C ARG A 532 16.99 24.63 -18.96
N VAL A 533 17.72 23.72 -18.34
CA VAL A 533 17.60 23.40 -16.89
C VAL A 533 17.85 24.65 -16.06
N VAL A 534 17.02 24.90 -15.06
CA VAL A 534 17.33 25.88 -14.03
C VAL A 534 18.48 25.31 -13.19
N SER A 535 19.64 25.96 -13.26
CA SER A 535 20.83 25.57 -12.53
C SER A 535 20.63 25.64 -11.01
N GLU A 536 21.47 24.92 -10.25
CA GLU A 536 21.46 24.95 -8.79
C GLU A 536 21.38 26.39 -8.25
N GLN A 537 20.32 26.68 -7.52
CA GLN A 537 20.14 27.96 -6.83
C GLN A 537 20.22 27.71 -5.33
N TYR A 538 20.87 28.63 -4.61
CA TYR A 538 20.84 28.67 -3.16
C TYR A 538 19.83 29.72 -2.72
N ILE A 539 18.76 29.30 -2.05
CA ILE A 539 17.86 30.20 -1.33
C ILE A 539 18.22 30.11 0.16
N GLY A 540 19.06 31.04 0.63
CA GLY A 540 19.62 30.98 1.97
C GLY A 540 20.57 29.80 2.12
N LYS A 541 20.30 28.90 3.09
CA LYS A 541 21.07 27.66 3.32
C LYS A 541 20.55 26.43 2.56
N LYS A 542 19.41 26.54 1.86
CA LYS A 542 18.83 25.44 1.08
C LYS A 542 19.40 25.41 -0.34
N LYS A 543 19.97 24.29 -0.71
CA LYS A 543 20.38 23.95 -2.07
C LYS A 543 19.13 23.50 -2.84
N ILE A 544 18.77 24.20 -3.92
CA ILE A 544 17.73 23.75 -4.84
C ILE A 544 18.42 22.90 -5.91
N LEU A 545 17.98 21.66 -6.05
CA LEU A 545 18.50 20.74 -7.07
C LEU A 545 18.05 21.19 -8.47
N PRO A 546 18.82 20.89 -9.52
CA PRO A 546 18.50 21.25 -10.88
C PRO A 546 17.15 20.68 -11.31
N HIS A 547 16.29 21.49 -11.93
CA HIS A 547 15.03 21.07 -12.50
C HIS A 547 14.74 21.81 -13.80
N ASN A 548 13.89 21.26 -14.64
CA ASN A 548 13.50 21.82 -15.93
C ASN A 548 12.00 22.17 -15.94
N GLU A 549 11.68 23.46 -15.82
CA GLU A 549 10.30 23.95 -15.77
C GLU A 549 9.54 23.70 -17.09
N ALA A 550 10.23 23.79 -18.21
CA ALA A 550 9.65 23.63 -19.52
C ALA A 550 9.27 22.16 -19.76
N ASN A 551 10.16 21.24 -19.40
CA ASN A 551 9.86 19.82 -19.45
C ASN A 551 8.69 19.46 -18.52
N ALA A 552 8.67 19.99 -17.30
CA ALA A 552 7.56 19.76 -16.37
C ALA A 552 6.21 20.26 -16.92
N ARG A 553 6.19 21.37 -17.64
CA ARG A 553 4.98 21.85 -18.34
C ARG A 553 4.54 20.85 -19.40
N ARG A 554 5.47 20.31 -20.20
CA ARG A 554 5.18 19.29 -21.20
C ARG A 554 4.66 17.99 -20.57
N VAL A 555 5.21 17.60 -19.43
CA VAL A 555 4.69 16.44 -18.66
C VAL A 555 3.21 16.63 -18.31
N ILE A 556 2.84 17.80 -17.76
CA ILE A 556 1.43 18.10 -17.43
C ILE A 556 0.53 18.10 -18.68
N GLU A 557 1.02 18.63 -19.81
CA GLU A 557 0.29 18.62 -21.08
C GLU A 557 0.07 17.16 -21.58
N CYS A 558 1.06 16.28 -21.46
CA CYS A 558 0.93 14.86 -21.79
C CYS A 558 -0.10 14.16 -20.90
N ILE A 559 -0.09 14.41 -19.58
CA ILE A 559 -1.09 13.85 -18.66
C ILE A 559 -2.50 14.27 -19.07
N LYS A 560 -2.71 15.57 -19.34
CA LYS A 560 -4.01 16.10 -19.79
C LYS A 560 -4.47 15.45 -21.09
N HIS A 561 -3.54 15.25 -22.05
CA HIS A 561 -3.82 14.56 -23.30
C HIS A 561 -4.31 13.13 -23.07
N THR A 562 -3.59 12.36 -22.24
CA THR A 562 -3.91 10.97 -21.94
C THR A 562 -5.24 10.85 -21.18
N LEU A 563 -5.48 11.69 -20.17
CA LEU A 563 -6.74 11.70 -19.40
C LEU A 563 -7.95 12.10 -20.25
N LEU A 564 -7.79 12.99 -21.21
CA LEU A 564 -8.88 13.43 -22.11
C LEU A 564 -9.33 12.31 -23.06
N ASN A 565 -8.43 11.43 -23.49
CA ASN A 565 -8.74 10.28 -24.35
C ASN A 565 -9.66 9.23 -23.69
N GLY A 566 -9.99 9.39 -22.41
CA GLY A 566 -11.06 8.67 -21.70
C GLY A 566 -10.73 7.26 -21.24
N ASN A 567 -9.62 6.66 -21.68
CA ASN A 567 -9.28 5.26 -21.37
C ASN A 567 -8.22 5.09 -20.28
N THR A 568 -7.65 6.17 -19.76
CA THR A 568 -6.57 6.15 -18.77
C THR A 568 -6.97 6.94 -17.53
N ILE A 569 -6.66 6.45 -16.34
CA ILE A 569 -6.86 7.14 -15.07
C ILE A 569 -5.51 7.61 -14.53
N GLN A 570 -5.51 8.44 -13.48
CA GLN A 570 -4.27 8.96 -12.93
C GLN A 570 -3.30 7.85 -12.47
N SER A 571 -3.79 6.80 -11.80
CA SER A 571 -2.97 5.68 -11.34
C SER A 571 -2.38 4.79 -12.45
N ASP A 572 -2.89 4.92 -13.68
CA ASP A 572 -2.36 4.22 -14.87
C ASP A 572 -1.17 4.98 -15.51
N ILE A 573 -0.83 6.15 -14.99
CA ILE A 573 0.22 7.02 -15.52
C ILE A 573 1.44 6.98 -14.60
N LEU A 574 2.61 6.72 -15.18
CA LEU A 574 3.89 6.77 -14.51
C LEU A 574 4.78 7.83 -15.19
N ILE A 575 5.31 8.73 -14.42
CA ILE A 575 6.35 9.67 -14.87
C ILE A 575 7.70 9.12 -14.42
N VAL A 576 8.65 9.05 -15.33
CA VAL A 576 10.02 8.62 -15.03
C VAL A 576 10.98 9.76 -15.31
N VAL A 577 11.79 10.08 -14.31
CA VAL A 577 12.81 11.13 -14.41
C VAL A 577 14.17 10.60 -13.98
N PRO A 578 15.29 11.10 -14.50
CA PRO A 578 16.59 10.86 -13.89
C PRO A 578 16.61 11.38 -12.44
N PRO A 579 17.41 10.78 -11.53
CA PRO A 579 17.57 11.29 -10.17
C PRO A 579 18.01 12.76 -10.17
N SER A 580 17.10 13.68 -9.82
CA SER A 580 17.33 15.13 -9.88
C SER A 580 16.25 15.87 -9.08
N GLY A 581 16.35 17.19 -8.96
CA GLY A 581 15.31 18.05 -8.39
C GLY A 581 14.00 18.06 -9.18
N GLN A 582 14.00 17.52 -10.41
CA GLN A 582 12.79 17.42 -11.26
C GLN A 582 11.68 16.61 -10.60
N LEU A 583 12.02 15.56 -9.88
CA LEU A 583 11.05 14.71 -9.19
C LEU A 583 10.22 15.51 -8.18
N THR A 584 10.87 16.31 -7.34
CA THR A 584 10.20 17.19 -6.37
C THR A 584 9.41 18.30 -7.04
N TYR A 585 10.00 18.94 -8.05
CA TYR A 585 9.33 20.00 -8.79
C TYR A 585 8.04 19.47 -9.45
N LEU A 586 8.07 18.29 -10.07
CA LEU A 586 6.89 17.65 -10.66
C LEU A 586 5.84 17.29 -9.62
N ARG A 587 6.22 16.79 -8.44
CA ARG A 587 5.28 16.52 -7.34
C ARG A 587 4.48 17.75 -6.95
N GLU A 588 5.13 18.87 -6.77
CA GLU A 588 4.46 20.14 -6.47
C GLU A 588 3.51 20.56 -7.60
N ARG A 589 3.93 20.41 -8.85
CA ARG A 589 3.11 20.72 -10.03
C ARG A 589 1.91 19.79 -10.15
N LEU A 590 2.04 18.51 -9.89
CA LEU A 590 0.93 17.55 -9.88
C LEU A 590 -0.09 17.91 -8.81
N LYS A 591 0.35 18.22 -7.59
CA LYS A 591 -0.54 18.68 -6.50
C LYS A 591 -1.31 19.94 -6.90
N ALA A 592 -0.63 20.92 -7.48
CA ALA A 592 -1.27 22.15 -7.94
C ALA A 592 -2.34 21.92 -9.03
N ASN A 593 -2.22 20.84 -9.81
CA ASN A 593 -3.18 20.44 -10.84
C ASN A 593 -4.18 19.35 -10.37
N GLN A 594 -4.22 18.99 -9.08
CA GLN A 594 -5.08 17.92 -8.52
C GLN A 594 -4.83 16.54 -9.14
N MET A 595 -3.60 16.27 -9.55
CA MET A 595 -3.15 15.01 -10.15
C MET A 595 -2.35 14.17 -9.14
N ASN A 596 -2.95 13.90 -7.97
CA ASN A 596 -2.24 13.33 -6.82
C ASN A 596 -1.98 11.82 -6.95
N ASP A 597 -2.74 11.12 -7.81
CA ASP A 597 -2.61 9.67 -8.00
C ASP A 597 -1.70 9.31 -9.20
N VAL A 598 -1.14 10.30 -9.89
CA VAL A 598 -0.10 10.08 -10.89
C VAL A 598 1.20 9.70 -10.19
N GLU A 599 1.79 8.57 -10.60
CA GLU A 599 3.03 8.07 -9.98
C GLU A 599 4.27 8.70 -10.61
N ILE A 600 5.30 8.93 -9.81
CA ILE A 600 6.61 9.42 -10.26
C ILE A 600 7.70 8.49 -9.72
N ALA A 601 8.59 8.04 -10.59
CA ALA A 601 9.77 7.24 -10.24
C ALA A 601 11.06 7.86 -10.75
N ALA A 602 12.16 7.66 -10.02
CA ALA A 602 13.47 7.89 -10.57
C ALA A 602 13.84 6.76 -11.55
N LEU A 603 14.56 7.05 -12.63
CA LEU A 603 14.91 6.08 -13.66
C LEU A 603 15.66 4.84 -13.11
N GLY A 604 16.35 4.84 -12.09
CA GLY A 604 16.96 3.66 -11.47
C GLY A 604 16.15 3.00 -10.37
N ALA A 605 14.95 3.52 -10.07
CA ALA A 605 14.09 3.04 -8.99
C ALA A 605 12.71 2.60 -9.51
N ILE A 606 12.59 2.32 -10.80
CA ILE A 606 11.35 1.79 -11.38
C ILE A 606 11.15 0.38 -10.84
N ARG A 607 10.03 0.17 -10.14
CA ARG A 607 9.60 -1.18 -9.77
C ARG A 607 8.72 -1.76 -10.86
N LEU A 608 8.81 -3.05 -11.03
CA LEU A 608 8.01 -3.81 -12.00
C LEU A 608 6.53 -3.54 -11.83
N CYS A 609 5.96 -2.86 -12.80
CA CYS A 609 4.54 -2.59 -12.91
C CYS A 609 4.16 -2.52 -14.39
N SER A 610 2.87 -2.57 -14.69
CA SER A 610 2.35 -2.32 -16.04
C SER A 610 1.54 -1.05 -15.98
N LYS A 611 1.95 -0.03 -16.73
CA LYS A 611 1.26 1.27 -16.84
C LYS A 611 0.78 1.49 -18.25
N ARG A 612 -0.46 1.95 -18.41
CA ARG A 612 -1.00 2.25 -19.74
C ARG A 612 -0.23 3.38 -20.40
N CYS A 613 0.16 4.37 -19.61
CA CYS A 613 0.93 5.53 -20.08
C CYS A 613 2.20 5.70 -19.25
N VAL A 614 3.33 5.87 -19.92
CA VAL A 614 4.59 6.24 -19.27
C VAL A 614 5.14 7.50 -19.93
N ILE A 615 5.55 8.46 -19.11
CA ILE A 615 6.14 9.73 -19.55
C ILE A 615 7.59 9.76 -19.06
N PHE A 616 8.53 9.67 -20.00
CA PHE A 616 9.95 9.76 -19.70
C PHE A 616 10.45 11.19 -19.94
N ASP A 617 10.71 11.91 -18.87
CA ASP A 617 11.30 13.25 -18.92
C ASP A 617 12.79 13.16 -18.64
N THR A 618 13.61 13.40 -19.65
CA THR A 618 15.07 13.28 -19.55
C THR A 618 15.73 14.38 -18.73
N THR A 619 15.10 15.52 -18.54
CA THR A 619 15.49 16.64 -17.67
C THR A 619 16.87 17.27 -17.92
N VAL A 620 17.73 16.67 -18.74
CA VAL A 620 19.18 16.96 -18.76
C VAL A 620 19.62 18.16 -19.60
N ALA A 621 18.70 18.86 -20.29
CA ALA A 621 19.03 19.97 -21.15
C ALA A 621 19.83 21.07 -20.42
N GLY A 622 20.99 21.44 -20.95
CA GLY A 622 21.84 22.51 -20.42
C GLY A 622 22.80 22.11 -19.30
N LEU A 623 22.83 20.82 -18.88
CA LEU A 623 23.90 20.30 -18.04
C LEU A 623 25.19 20.12 -18.88
N ASP A 624 26.32 20.42 -18.30
CA ASP A 624 27.65 20.28 -18.92
C ASP A 624 28.31 18.92 -18.62
N PHE A 625 27.58 18.01 -17.97
CA PHE A 625 28.03 16.65 -17.64
C PHE A 625 26.96 15.62 -17.96
N THR A 626 27.36 14.39 -18.28
CA THR A 626 26.45 13.29 -18.57
C THR A 626 25.98 12.60 -17.28
N LEU A 627 24.69 12.26 -17.22
CA LEU A 627 24.12 11.48 -16.12
C LEU A 627 24.53 10.01 -16.27
N ARG A 628 24.96 9.42 -15.16
CA ARG A 628 25.50 8.06 -15.11
C ARG A 628 24.52 7.00 -15.63
N LEU A 629 23.22 7.11 -15.30
CA LEU A 629 22.19 6.15 -15.72
C LEU A 629 21.86 6.20 -17.23
N LEU A 630 22.31 7.25 -17.94
CA LEU A 630 22.11 7.44 -19.37
C LEU A 630 23.42 7.33 -20.17
N ASP A 631 24.55 7.17 -19.49
CA ASP A 631 25.87 7.14 -20.10
C ASP A 631 26.50 5.74 -19.99
N ASP A 632 26.39 4.96 -21.05
CA ASP A 632 26.89 3.59 -21.14
C ASP A 632 28.41 3.48 -20.98
N LYS A 633 29.18 4.52 -21.30
CA LYS A 633 30.62 4.54 -21.04
C LYS A 633 30.98 4.73 -19.57
N LYS A 634 30.07 5.35 -18.77
CA LYS A 634 30.27 5.54 -17.32
C LYS A 634 29.75 4.39 -16.47
N SER A 635 28.64 3.76 -16.88
CA SER A 635 27.95 2.75 -16.09
C SER A 635 28.01 1.33 -16.65
N GLY A 636 28.55 1.18 -17.88
CA GLY A 636 28.53 -0.07 -18.61
C GLY A 636 27.24 -0.21 -19.45
N SER A 637 27.42 -0.76 -20.66
CA SER A 637 26.34 -0.88 -21.65
C SER A 637 25.17 -1.72 -21.13
N VAL A 638 25.42 -2.89 -20.54
CA VAL A 638 24.37 -3.79 -20.02
C VAL A 638 23.48 -3.09 -18.99
N ARG A 639 24.07 -2.36 -18.06
CA ARG A 639 23.31 -1.66 -17.00
C ARG A 639 22.39 -0.59 -17.58
N VAL A 640 22.90 0.22 -18.51
CA VAL A 640 22.07 1.27 -19.15
C VAL A 640 20.95 0.64 -19.98
N VAL A 641 21.27 -0.40 -20.75
CA VAL A 641 20.28 -1.12 -21.56
C VAL A 641 19.20 -1.74 -20.67
N ASN A 642 19.56 -2.47 -19.61
CA ASN A 642 18.59 -3.10 -18.72
C ASN A 642 17.72 -2.05 -17.98
N THR A 643 18.31 -0.91 -17.58
CA THR A 643 17.53 0.19 -16.98
C THR A 643 16.48 0.75 -17.94
N LEU A 644 16.85 0.93 -19.21
CA LEU A 644 15.94 1.39 -20.27
C LEU A 644 14.95 0.29 -20.70
N ASP A 645 15.34 -0.97 -20.67
CA ASP A 645 14.45 -2.11 -20.93
C ASP A 645 13.34 -2.20 -19.87
N THR A 646 13.71 -2.09 -18.59
CA THR A 646 12.73 -2.01 -17.48
C THR A 646 11.74 -0.86 -17.70
N LEU A 647 12.21 0.32 -18.10
CA LEU A 647 11.36 1.46 -18.44
C LEU A 647 10.37 1.11 -19.56
N LEU A 648 10.87 0.58 -20.67
CA LEU A 648 10.06 0.30 -21.87
C LEU A 648 9.13 -0.91 -21.68
N SER A 649 9.52 -1.89 -20.89
CA SER A 649 8.69 -3.04 -20.54
C SER A 649 7.54 -2.67 -19.58
N THR A 650 7.61 -1.53 -18.89
CA THR A 650 6.55 -1.00 -18.07
C THR A 650 5.38 -0.43 -18.90
N VAL A 651 5.65 0.00 -20.14
CA VAL A 651 4.68 0.68 -21.00
C VAL A 651 3.73 -0.31 -21.67
N MET A 652 2.41 -0.04 -21.62
CA MET A 652 1.41 -0.87 -22.30
C MET A 652 0.87 -0.25 -23.59
N GLU A 653 0.54 1.05 -23.59
CA GLU A 653 -0.21 1.68 -24.69
C GLU A 653 0.44 2.95 -25.22
N GLU A 654 0.84 3.88 -24.35
CA GLU A 654 1.36 5.20 -24.73
C GLU A 654 2.68 5.50 -24.05
N PHE A 655 3.68 5.87 -24.83
CA PHE A 655 5.00 6.26 -24.35
C PHE A 655 5.36 7.68 -24.81
N TYR A 656 5.56 8.58 -23.87
CA TYR A 656 5.98 9.95 -24.13
C TYR A 656 7.43 10.13 -23.72
N VAL A 657 8.24 10.67 -24.62
CA VAL A 657 9.65 11.01 -24.38
C VAL A 657 9.82 12.53 -24.53
N ILE A 658 10.28 13.18 -23.47
CA ILE A 658 10.53 14.62 -23.44
C ILE A 658 12.05 14.81 -23.35
N ALA A 659 12.67 15.31 -24.41
CA ALA A 659 14.12 15.40 -24.53
C ALA A 659 14.55 16.58 -25.38
N ASP A 660 15.68 17.21 -25.03
CA ASP A 660 16.39 18.12 -25.93
C ASP A 660 17.32 17.29 -26.83
N LEU A 661 16.87 17.00 -28.04
CA LEU A 661 17.58 16.16 -28.99
C LEU A 661 18.93 16.76 -29.43
N SER A 662 19.08 18.07 -29.46
CA SER A 662 20.33 18.74 -29.80
C SER A 662 21.38 18.57 -28.70
N HIS A 663 20.96 18.64 -27.44
CA HIS A 663 21.79 18.37 -26.27
C HIS A 663 22.32 16.92 -26.30
N PHE A 664 21.43 15.93 -26.55
CA PHE A 664 21.84 14.52 -26.64
C PHE A 664 22.79 14.26 -27.80
N SER A 665 22.54 14.83 -28.99
CA SER A 665 23.43 14.67 -30.14
C SER A 665 24.82 15.27 -29.90
N THR A 666 24.97 16.23 -29.02
CA THR A 666 26.22 16.90 -28.70
C THR A 666 26.94 16.23 -27.53
N LEU A 667 26.36 16.19 -26.34
CA LEU A 667 26.99 15.74 -25.10
C LEU A 667 26.99 14.20 -24.95
N TYR A 668 25.94 13.54 -25.45
CA TYR A 668 25.81 12.07 -25.45
C TYR A 668 26.10 11.47 -26.81
N LYS A 669 26.92 12.14 -27.62
CA LYS A 669 27.32 11.64 -28.95
C LYS A 669 27.87 10.23 -28.85
N ASP A 670 27.41 9.34 -29.74
CA ASP A 670 27.77 7.93 -29.81
C ASP A 670 27.39 7.10 -28.55
N ARG A 671 26.49 7.61 -27.70
CA ARG A 671 25.93 6.84 -26.59
C ARG A 671 24.70 6.06 -27.03
N PHE A 672 24.39 4.99 -26.29
CA PHE A 672 23.22 4.15 -26.52
C PHE A 672 21.91 4.95 -26.51
N ILE A 673 21.74 5.83 -25.49
CA ILE A 673 20.53 6.65 -25.35
C ILE A 673 20.28 7.55 -26.56
N THR A 674 21.30 8.13 -27.17
CA THR A 674 21.13 8.99 -28.35
C THR A 674 20.59 8.21 -29.54
N LYS A 675 21.14 7.02 -29.80
CA LYS A 675 20.64 6.12 -30.86
C LYS A 675 19.19 5.71 -30.59
N LEU A 676 18.84 5.44 -29.34
CA LEU A 676 17.48 5.07 -28.97
C LEU A 676 16.49 6.25 -29.13
N LEU A 677 16.91 7.48 -28.80
CA LEU A 677 16.11 8.69 -29.06
C LEU A 677 15.85 8.92 -30.56
N ASP A 678 16.82 8.60 -31.44
CA ASP A 678 16.64 8.65 -32.90
C ASP A 678 15.59 7.64 -33.37
N VAL A 679 15.55 6.43 -32.77
CA VAL A 679 14.51 5.44 -33.04
C VAL A 679 13.14 5.96 -32.57
N PHE A 680 13.04 6.53 -31.36
CA PHE A 680 11.78 7.11 -30.88
C PHE A 680 11.30 8.25 -31.76
N LYS A 681 12.19 9.15 -32.19
CA LYS A 681 11.88 10.23 -33.12
C LYS A 681 11.32 9.70 -34.46
N SER A 682 11.91 8.65 -35.00
CA SER A 682 11.46 8.06 -36.27
C SER A 682 10.07 7.40 -36.19
N ARG A 683 9.66 6.96 -35.00
CA ARG A 683 8.36 6.32 -34.69
C ARG A 683 7.34 7.25 -34.07
N SER A 684 7.67 8.53 -33.91
CA SER A 684 6.83 9.46 -33.16
C SER A 684 5.54 9.79 -33.90
N GLU A 685 4.43 9.68 -33.18
CA GLU A 685 3.14 10.22 -33.60
C GLU A 685 3.14 11.77 -33.61
N ASN A 686 2.10 12.36 -34.18
CA ASN A 686 1.98 13.82 -34.28
C ASN A 686 1.82 14.50 -32.90
N VAL A 687 2.86 15.18 -32.45
CA VAL A 687 2.92 15.88 -31.17
C VAL A 687 1.98 17.10 -31.09
N GLY A 688 1.57 17.66 -32.23
CA GLY A 688 0.66 18.83 -32.27
C GLY A 688 -0.69 18.58 -31.61
N ASN A 689 -1.14 17.32 -31.59
CA ASN A 689 -2.40 16.92 -30.95
C ASN A 689 -2.35 17.04 -29.42
N ILE A 690 -1.18 16.92 -28.79
CA ILE A 690 -1.00 16.99 -27.33
C ILE A 690 -1.38 18.37 -26.81
N LEU A 691 -0.88 19.44 -27.43
CA LEU A 691 -1.18 20.81 -27.03
C LEU A 691 -2.64 21.16 -27.19
N ASN A 692 -3.27 20.71 -28.28
CA ASN A 692 -4.69 20.93 -28.53
C ASN A 692 -5.56 20.21 -27.51
N ALA A 693 -5.20 18.97 -27.16
CA ALA A 693 -5.91 18.20 -26.15
C ALA A 693 -5.73 18.81 -24.74
N ALA A 694 -4.51 19.26 -24.40
CA ALA A 694 -4.27 19.91 -23.13
C ALA A 694 -5.13 21.19 -22.97
N ARG A 695 -5.25 22.01 -24.03
CA ARG A 695 -6.15 23.18 -24.03
C ARG A 695 -7.61 22.79 -23.84
N ARG A 696 -8.08 21.79 -24.57
CA ARG A 696 -9.45 21.27 -24.42
C ARG A 696 -9.72 20.76 -23.00
N PHE A 697 -8.73 20.12 -22.36
CA PHE A 697 -8.85 19.69 -20.97
C PHE A 697 -9.04 20.88 -20.03
N ASP A 698 -8.31 21.98 -20.24
CA ASP A 698 -8.42 23.21 -19.45
C ASP A 698 -9.74 23.95 -19.68
N GLU A 699 -10.36 23.79 -20.86
CA GLU A 699 -11.67 24.35 -21.21
C GLU A 699 -12.86 23.52 -20.68
N LEU A 700 -12.64 22.31 -20.16
CA LEU A 700 -13.69 21.50 -19.56
C LEU A 700 -14.35 22.24 -18.37
N LEU A 701 -15.68 22.10 -18.26
CA LEU A 701 -16.40 22.56 -17.07
C LEU A 701 -15.80 21.98 -15.80
N PRO A 702 -15.73 22.76 -14.71
CA PRO A 702 -15.08 22.32 -13.46
C PRO A 702 -15.55 20.96 -12.96
N ASP A 703 -16.86 20.69 -13.03
CA ASP A 703 -17.44 19.40 -12.60
C ASP A 703 -17.03 18.23 -13.49
N ILE A 704 -16.93 18.44 -14.81
CA ILE A 704 -16.46 17.41 -15.75
C ILE A 704 -14.98 17.15 -15.54
N ARG A 705 -14.18 18.20 -15.40
CA ARG A 705 -12.75 18.09 -15.09
C ARG A 705 -12.51 17.31 -13.80
N LYS A 706 -13.27 17.63 -12.76
CA LYS A 706 -13.22 16.93 -11.47
C LYS A 706 -13.58 15.45 -11.62
N LYS A 707 -14.59 15.10 -12.41
CA LYS A 707 -14.94 13.69 -12.69
C LYS A 707 -13.82 12.95 -13.42
N VAL A 708 -13.18 13.57 -14.41
CA VAL A 708 -12.04 12.98 -15.12
C VAL A 708 -10.85 12.76 -14.19
N LEU A 709 -10.56 13.71 -13.30
CA LEU A 709 -9.47 13.62 -12.34
C LEU A 709 -9.73 12.63 -11.21
N LEU A 710 -10.98 12.46 -10.79
CA LEU A 710 -11.36 11.54 -9.70
C LEU A 710 -11.84 10.17 -10.20
N ALA A 711 -11.77 9.90 -11.50
CA ALA A 711 -12.13 8.59 -12.05
C ALA A 711 -11.28 7.49 -11.40
N THR A 712 -11.92 6.48 -10.87
CA THR A 712 -11.27 5.34 -10.21
C THR A 712 -11.16 4.15 -11.17
N ALA A 713 -10.25 3.24 -10.90
CA ALA A 713 -10.10 2.01 -11.66
C ALA A 713 -11.39 1.17 -11.65
N GLU A 714 -12.16 1.23 -10.55
CA GLU A 714 -13.44 0.51 -10.39
C GLU A 714 -14.53 1.04 -11.32
N GLU A 715 -14.63 2.36 -11.52
CA GLU A 715 -15.62 2.95 -12.44
C GLU A 715 -15.31 2.61 -13.91
N LYS A 716 -14.05 2.44 -14.26
CA LYS A 716 -13.62 2.04 -15.61
C LYS A 716 -13.77 0.56 -15.88
N GLN A 717 -13.46 -0.30 -14.92
CA GLN A 717 -13.67 -1.75 -15.08
C GLN A 717 -15.14 -2.06 -15.40
N THR A 718 -16.07 -1.31 -14.81
CA THR A 718 -17.51 -1.48 -15.08
C THR A 718 -17.88 -1.12 -16.51
N ASN A 719 -17.26 -0.08 -17.10
CA ASN A 719 -17.51 0.31 -18.49
C ASN A 719 -16.77 -0.57 -19.51
N ASP A 720 -15.52 -0.95 -19.25
CA ASP A 720 -14.77 -1.89 -20.08
C ASP A 720 -15.39 -3.30 -20.09
N TYR A 721 -15.99 -3.71 -18.98
CA TYR A 721 -16.68 -4.99 -18.86
C TYR A 721 -17.93 -5.02 -19.73
N LYS A 722 -18.67 -3.91 -19.80
CA LYS A 722 -19.84 -3.76 -20.64
C LYS A 722 -19.46 -3.82 -22.14
N THR A 723 -18.39 -3.16 -22.52
CA THR A 723 -17.87 -3.13 -23.90
C THR A 723 -17.27 -4.49 -24.31
N LYS A 724 -16.56 -5.17 -23.40
CA LYS A 724 -16.01 -6.52 -23.62
C LYS A 724 -17.09 -7.59 -23.65
N LEU A 725 -18.16 -7.45 -22.86
CA LEU A 725 -19.31 -8.34 -22.88
C LEU A 725 -20.07 -8.21 -24.20
N ASP A 726 -20.22 -7.00 -24.74
CA ASP A 726 -20.84 -6.75 -26.03
C ASP A 726 -19.96 -7.23 -27.20
N GLN A 727 -18.65 -7.12 -27.11
CA GLN A 727 -17.69 -7.69 -28.09
C GLN A 727 -17.61 -9.21 -28.01
N ALA A 728 -17.65 -9.81 -26.81
CA ALA A 728 -17.69 -11.26 -26.64
C ALA A 728 -19.01 -11.88 -27.17
N LYS A 729 -20.13 -11.16 -27.10
CA LYS A 729 -21.39 -11.57 -27.72
C LYS A 729 -21.34 -11.56 -29.25
N LEU A 730 -20.50 -10.71 -29.85
CA LEU A 730 -20.30 -10.61 -31.30
C LEU A 730 -19.32 -11.65 -31.84
N SER A 731 -18.34 -12.14 -31.04
CA SER A 731 -17.33 -13.12 -31.44
C SER A 731 -17.67 -14.59 -31.12
N ALA A 732 -18.79 -14.85 -30.46
CA ALA A 732 -19.19 -16.20 -30.01
C ALA A 732 -19.88 -17.06 -31.08
N VAL A 733 -19.73 -16.73 -32.38
CA VAL A 733 -20.41 -17.52 -33.45
C VAL A 733 -19.57 -18.66 -34.00
N ASP A 734 -18.25 -18.75 -33.74
CA ASP A 734 -17.46 -19.90 -34.25
C ASP A 734 -16.24 -20.18 -33.36
N THR A 735 -16.31 -21.18 -32.50
CA THR A 735 -15.19 -22.10 -32.22
C THR A 735 -15.57 -23.25 -31.26
N SER A 736 -14.95 -24.40 -31.49
CA SER A 736 -15.16 -25.74 -30.94
C SER A 736 -15.40 -25.89 -29.41
N LYS A 737 -16.27 -26.84 -29.04
CA LYS A 737 -16.81 -27.15 -27.73
C LYS A 737 -15.83 -27.40 -26.57
N SER A 738 -14.53 -27.53 -26.77
CA SER A 738 -13.56 -27.81 -25.68
C SER A 738 -12.98 -26.53 -25.03
N SER A 739 -12.87 -25.44 -25.77
CA SER A 739 -12.38 -24.15 -25.21
C SER A 739 -13.49 -23.40 -24.44
N ALA A 740 -14.73 -23.63 -24.78
CA ALA A 740 -15.87 -22.99 -24.14
C ALA A 740 -16.08 -23.44 -22.67
N GLN A 741 -15.85 -24.72 -22.34
CA GLN A 741 -15.98 -25.21 -20.94
C GLN A 741 -14.87 -24.68 -20.03
N GLN A 742 -13.65 -24.53 -20.53
CA GLN A 742 -12.57 -23.94 -19.73
C GLN A 742 -12.76 -22.43 -19.51
N SER A 743 -13.29 -21.73 -20.51
CA SER A 743 -13.62 -20.31 -20.40
C SER A 743 -14.77 -20.04 -19.41
N ILE A 744 -15.78 -20.92 -19.39
CA ILE A 744 -16.92 -20.83 -18.44
C ILE A 744 -16.43 -21.02 -17.01
N ALA A 745 -15.60 -22.04 -16.73
CA ALA A 745 -15.05 -22.27 -15.39
C ALA A 745 -14.18 -21.12 -14.88
N LEU A 746 -13.45 -20.45 -15.78
CA LEU A 746 -12.64 -19.27 -15.42
C LEU A 746 -13.51 -18.06 -15.09
N VAL A 747 -14.59 -17.85 -15.83
CA VAL A 747 -15.58 -16.78 -15.58
C VAL A 747 -16.31 -17.01 -14.28
N GLU A 748 -16.76 -18.25 -14.01
CA GLU A 748 -17.43 -18.61 -12.76
C GLU A 748 -16.53 -18.41 -11.55
N ARG A 749 -15.27 -18.82 -11.63
CA ARG A 749 -14.28 -18.60 -10.55
C ARG A 749 -14.04 -17.12 -10.28
N LYS A 750 -13.98 -16.30 -11.31
CA LYS A 750 -13.83 -14.84 -11.18
C LYS A 750 -15.06 -14.22 -10.53
N LEU A 751 -16.27 -14.60 -10.98
CA LEU A 751 -17.53 -14.16 -10.39
C LEU A 751 -17.64 -14.50 -8.90
N LYS A 752 -17.23 -15.70 -8.48
CA LYS A 752 -17.20 -16.10 -7.06
C LYS A 752 -16.30 -15.19 -6.24
N ASN A 753 -15.12 -14.88 -6.75
CA ASN A 753 -14.18 -13.97 -6.07
C ASN A 753 -14.73 -12.53 -5.99
N ASP A 754 -15.38 -12.05 -7.06
CA ASP A 754 -15.99 -10.72 -7.09
C ASP A 754 -17.19 -10.63 -6.13
N ILE A 755 -18.00 -11.67 -6.04
CA ILE A 755 -19.10 -11.79 -5.07
C ILE A 755 -18.53 -11.75 -3.65
N ARG A 756 -17.55 -12.60 -3.34
CA ARG A 756 -16.93 -12.66 -2.00
C ARG A 756 -16.36 -11.30 -1.57
N SER A 757 -15.59 -10.66 -2.44
CA SER A 757 -14.99 -9.34 -2.17
C SER A 757 -16.06 -8.26 -1.95
N THR A 758 -17.16 -8.31 -2.70
CA THR A 758 -18.26 -7.36 -2.57
C THR A 758 -19.06 -7.58 -1.28
N ILE A 759 -19.30 -8.83 -0.88
CA ILE A 759 -19.91 -9.16 0.42
C ILE A 759 -19.11 -8.54 1.56
N LEU A 760 -17.79 -8.73 1.57
CA LEU A 760 -16.92 -8.19 2.62
C LEU A 760 -16.97 -6.65 2.66
N ARG A 761 -17.01 -5.99 1.50
CA ARG A 761 -17.17 -4.51 1.44
C ARG A 761 -18.53 -4.05 1.98
N VAL A 762 -19.61 -4.73 1.62
CA VAL A 762 -20.96 -4.40 2.12
C VAL A 762 -21.02 -4.54 3.64
N LEU A 763 -20.51 -5.64 4.19
CA LEU A 763 -20.46 -5.87 5.63
C LEU A 763 -19.59 -4.82 6.35
N ALA A 764 -18.42 -4.50 5.80
CA ALA A 764 -17.55 -3.46 6.35
C ALA A 764 -18.21 -2.08 6.37
N LYS A 765 -18.93 -1.71 5.30
CA LYS A 765 -19.69 -0.45 5.24
C LYS A 765 -20.84 -0.41 6.24
N ARG A 766 -21.56 -1.52 6.44
CA ARG A 766 -22.59 -1.64 7.47
C ARG A 766 -22.01 -1.38 8.87
N GLU A 767 -20.87 -1.99 9.19
CA GLU A 767 -20.19 -1.78 10.47
C GLU A 767 -19.66 -0.35 10.63
N LEU A 768 -19.14 0.24 9.56
CA LEU A 768 -18.73 1.66 9.57
C LEU A 768 -19.91 2.58 9.89
N ILE A 769 -21.09 2.32 9.31
CA ILE A 769 -22.31 3.07 9.62
C ILE A 769 -22.66 2.91 11.10
N ASN A 770 -22.58 1.71 11.64
CA ASN A 770 -22.84 1.45 13.06
C ASN A 770 -21.88 2.21 13.97
N ILE A 771 -20.59 2.23 13.64
CA ILE A 771 -19.58 2.97 14.40
C ILE A 771 -19.90 4.47 14.39
N VAL A 772 -20.22 5.03 13.22
CA VAL A 772 -20.58 6.45 13.08
C VAL A 772 -21.88 6.76 13.81
N ALA A 773 -22.92 5.92 13.68
CA ALA A 773 -24.20 6.12 14.36
C ALA A 773 -24.06 6.03 15.88
N GLN A 774 -23.27 5.07 16.36
CA GLN A 774 -23.00 4.93 17.80
C GLN A 774 -22.20 6.12 18.37
N TYR A 775 -21.33 6.70 17.55
CA TYR A 775 -20.59 7.90 17.93
C TYR A 775 -21.50 9.14 18.03
N LEU A 776 -22.45 9.29 17.09
CA LEU A 776 -23.35 10.46 17.02
C LEU A 776 -24.52 10.36 18.00
N GLU A 777 -25.11 9.18 18.18
CA GLU A 777 -26.39 8.98 18.89
C GLU A 777 -26.31 7.91 19.99
N ALA A 778 -25.12 7.41 20.32
CA ALA A 778 -24.84 6.44 21.39
C ALA A 778 -25.33 4.99 21.15
N TYR A 779 -25.92 4.67 19.98
CA TYR A 779 -26.30 3.30 19.61
C TYR A 779 -26.25 3.06 18.10
N PRO A 780 -26.03 1.80 17.64
CA PRO A 780 -25.84 1.48 16.23
C PRO A 780 -27.14 1.62 15.41
N LEU A 781 -27.03 1.96 14.13
CA LEU A 781 -28.17 2.06 13.23
C LEU A 781 -28.70 0.66 12.82
N PHE A 782 -27.79 -0.30 12.60
CA PHE A 782 -28.11 -1.70 12.32
C PHE A 782 -27.87 -2.55 13.55
N LYS A 783 -28.91 -3.17 14.08
CA LYS A 783 -28.81 -3.99 15.30
C LYS A 783 -27.90 -5.19 15.09
N THR A 784 -26.92 -5.40 15.97
CA THR A 784 -26.04 -6.57 15.96
C THR A 784 -26.58 -7.62 16.93
N THR A 785 -26.98 -8.78 16.40
CA THR A 785 -27.48 -9.94 17.14
C THR A 785 -26.58 -11.15 16.89
N GLN A 786 -26.76 -12.23 17.64
CA GLN A 786 -26.02 -13.48 17.38
C GLN A 786 -26.31 -14.04 15.97
N GLU A 787 -27.54 -13.84 15.46
CA GLU A 787 -27.90 -14.27 14.11
C GLU A 787 -27.21 -13.41 13.04
N THR A 788 -27.19 -12.09 13.20
CA THR A 788 -26.48 -11.23 12.25
C THR A 788 -24.98 -11.53 12.19
N LEU A 789 -24.35 -11.85 13.32
CA LEU A 789 -22.94 -12.26 13.36
C LEU A 789 -22.71 -13.61 12.67
N LYS A 790 -23.57 -14.60 12.97
CA LYS A 790 -23.52 -15.91 12.33
C LYS A 790 -23.68 -15.81 10.82
N TYR A 791 -24.70 -15.08 10.35
CA TYR A 791 -24.95 -14.92 8.92
C TYR A 791 -23.86 -14.11 8.21
N SER A 792 -23.32 -13.07 8.83
CA SER A 792 -22.18 -12.32 8.30
C SER A 792 -20.93 -13.18 8.10
N ALA A 793 -20.67 -14.12 9.01
CA ALA A 793 -19.58 -15.07 8.88
C ALA A 793 -19.80 -16.11 7.78
N THR A 794 -21.07 -16.54 7.56
CA THR A 794 -21.40 -17.62 6.62
C THR A 794 -21.56 -17.13 5.19
N LEU A 795 -21.98 -15.87 4.98
CA LEU A 795 -22.27 -15.31 3.64
C LEU A 795 -21.10 -15.39 2.67
N ALA A 796 -19.87 -15.18 3.14
CA ALA A 796 -18.67 -15.16 2.31
C ALA A 796 -18.29 -16.55 1.75
N ASP A 797 -18.83 -17.61 2.35
CA ASP A 797 -18.53 -19.00 1.99
C ASP A 797 -19.64 -19.65 1.15
N LEU A 798 -20.75 -18.94 0.89
CA LEU A 798 -21.86 -19.44 0.10
C LEU A 798 -21.74 -19.02 -1.36
N ASP A 799 -21.73 -20.03 -2.24
CA ASP A 799 -21.82 -19.84 -3.68
C ASP A 799 -23.29 -19.62 -4.09
N CYS A 800 -23.56 -18.63 -4.92
CA CYS A 800 -24.91 -18.31 -5.42
C CYS A 800 -25.10 -18.79 -6.85
N GLU A 801 -25.18 -20.12 -7.06
CA GLU A 801 -25.22 -20.76 -8.39
C GLU A 801 -26.62 -21.16 -8.86
N ASN A 802 -27.59 -21.12 -7.97
CA ASN A 802 -28.99 -21.54 -8.27
C ASN A 802 -29.99 -20.76 -7.42
N GLU A 803 -31.26 -20.99 -7.69
CA GLU A 803 -32.37 -20.32 -7.01
C GLU A 803 -32.42 -20.59 -5.50
N GLU A 804 -32.05 -21.80 -5.07
CA GLU A 804 -32.05 -22.20 -3.66
C GLU A 804 -30.93 -21.50 -2.87
N ASN A 805 -29.74 -21.38 -3.47
CA ASN A 805 -28.62 -20.64 -2.90
C ASN A 805 -28.94 -19.14 -2.85
N PHE A 806 -29.57 -18.59 -3.91
CA PHE A 806 -30.02 -17.21 -3.93
C PHE A 806 -31.04 -16.93 -2.81
N LYS A 807 -32.02 -17.81 -2.63
CA LYS A 807 -32.98 -17.77 -1.52
C LYS A 807 -32.27 -17.73 -0.17
N SER A 808 -31.28 -18.60 0.04
CA SER A 808 -30.54 -18.71 1.29
C SER A 808 -29.75 -17.43 1.58
N VAL A 809 -28.99 -16.88 0.62
CA VAL A 809 -28.23 -15.65 0.83
C VAL A 809 -29.14 -14.43 1.03
N MET A 810 -30.31 -14.38 0.36
CA MET A 810 -31.25 -13.28 0.51
C MET A 810 -31.96 -13.32 1.88
N ASN A 811 -32.20 -14.50 2.44
CA ASN A 811 -32.68 -14.65 3.81
C ASN A 811 -31.65 -14.05 4.81
N MET A 812 -30.37 -14.36 4.63
CA MET A 812 -29.32 -13.81 5.50
C MET A 812 -29.24 -12.27 5.36
N TRP A 813 -29.34 -11.74 4.15
CA TRP A 813 -29.35 -10.28 3.93
C TRP A 813 -30.60 -9.61 4.50
N ASN A 814 -31.74 -10.28 4.50
CA ASN A 814 -32.96 -9.78 5.15
C ASN A 814 -32.69 -9.54 6.66
N VAL A 815 -32.09 -10.49 7.34
CA VAL A 815 -31.75 -10.34 8.77
C VAL A 815 -30.64 -9.28 8.97
N ILE A 816 -29.58 -9.28 8.15
CA ILE A 816 -28.45 -8.38 8.32
C ILE A 816 -28.78 -6.91 8.00
N ILE A 817 -29.60 -6.65 6.99
CA ILE A 817 -29.90 -5.28 6.51
C ILE A 817 -31.32 -4.84 6.87
N TYR A 818 -32.34 -5.63 6.51
CA TYR A 818 -33.75 -5.20 6.69
C TYR A 818 -34.19 -5.30 8.14
N GLU A 819 -34.21 -6.48 8.74
CA GLU A 819 -34.68 -6.68 10.11
C GLU A 819 -33.82 -5.95 11.14
N SER A 820 -32.49 -5.96 10.96
CA SER A 820 -31.59 -5.25 11.85
C SER A 820 -31.78 -3.72 11.84
N SER A 821 -32.30 -3.17 10.74
CA SER A 821 -32.61 -1.73 10.61
C SER A 821 -34.04 -1.40 10.98
N ASP A 822 -34.99 -2.32 10.77
CA ASP A 822 -36.44 -2.04 10.93
C ASP A 822 -36.83 -1.83 12.42
N ALA A 823 -36.27 -2.61 13.32
CA ALA A 823 -36.49 -2.45 14.77
C ALA A 823 -36.05 -1.08 15.32
N GLN A 824 -35.23 -0.35 14.58
CA GLN A 824 -34.67 0.95 14.98
C GLN A 824 -35.18 2.13 14.14
N LYS A 825 -35.83 1.90 13.00
CA LYS A 825 -36.31 2.95 12.09
C LYS A 825 -37.33 3.91 12.73
N THR A 826 -38.08 3.46 13.71
CA THR A 826 -39.10 4.28 14.39
C THR A 826 -38.55 5.11 15.53
N SER A 827 -37.39 4.78 16.09
CA SER A 827 -36.85 5.42 17.31
C SER A 827 -35.45 6.02 17.14
N HIS A 828 -34.71 5.67 16.08
CA HIS A 828 -33.35 6.19 15.89
C HIS A 828 -33.36 7.58 15.23
N PRO A 829 -32.75 8.62 15.86
CA PRO A 829 -32.77 9.99 15.34
C PRO A 829 -32.18 10.11 13.93
N LEU A 830 -31.19 9.27 13.57
CA LEU A 830 -30.58 9.23 12.23
C LEU A 830 -31.41 8.48 11.19
N ALA A 831 -32.43 7.68 11.60
CA ALA A 831 -33.28 6.94 10.65
C ALA A 831 -34.11 7.87 9.76
N THR A 832 -34.47 9.05 10.23
CA THR A 832 -35.15 10.08 9.44
C THR A 832 -34.25 10.76 8.45
N LYS A 833 -32.95 10.87 8.73
CA LYS A 833 -31.93 11.37 7.81
C LYS A 833 -31.50 10.31 6.78
N ALA A 834 -31.54 9.05 7.17
CA ALA A 834 -31.20 7.90 6.33
C ALA A 834 -32.32 7.51 5.33
N LYS A 835 -33.34 8.34 5.11
CA LYS A 835 -34.43 8.14 4.15
C LYS A 835 -34.03 8.15 2.69
N VAL A 836 -32.84 7.60 2.38
CA VAL A 836 -32.42 7.53 1.01
C VAL A 836 -32.59 6.15 0.47
N ASP A 837 -33.36 6.12 -0.61
CA ASP A 837 -33.66 4.96 -1.44
C ASP A 837 -34.05 3.70 -0.67
N ALA A 838 -35.22 3.77 -0.02
CA ALA A 838 -35.86 2.62 0.62
C ALA A 838 -36.10 1.44 -0.37
N LYS A 839 -35.79 1.64 -1.67
CA LYS A 839 -36.03 0.65 -2.73
C LYS A 839 -35.24 -0.64 -2.47
N ILE A 840 -33.95 -0.57 -2.11
CA ILE A 840 -33.16 -1.78 -1.90
C ILE A 840 -33.63 -2.59 -0.68
N SER A 841 -33.96 -1.92 0.42
CA SER A 841 -34.46 -2.61 1.61
C SER A 841 -35.85 -3.21 1.34
N THR A 842 -36.67 -2.54 0.54
CA THR A 842 -37.95 -3.07 0.06
C THR A 842 -37.79 -4.25 -0.90
N ASP A 843 -36.81 -4.18 -1.81
CA ASP A 843 -36.46 -5.27 -2.71
C ASP A 843 -36.01 -6.53 -1.92
N ILE A 844 -35.18 -6.36 -0.87
CA ILE A 844 -34.75 -7.45 0.02
C ILE A 844 -35.96 -8.11 0.69
N GLN A 845 -36.87 -7.29 1.25
CA GLN A 845 -38.07 -7.78 1.90
C GLN A 845 -38.98 -8.51 0.93
N GLN A 846 -39.23 -7.97 -0.28
CA GLN A 846 -40.07 -8.59 -1.30
C GLN A 846 -39.51 -9.93 -1.78
N ILE A 847 -38.16 -10.05 -1.92
CA ILE A 847 -37.50 -11.32 -2.25
C ILE A 847 -37.71 -12.31 -1.08
N TYR A 848 -37.50 -11.86 0.14
CA TYR A 848 -37.70 -12.70 1.32
C TYR A 848 -39.16 -13.20 1.41
N GLU A 849 -40.14 -12.31 1.31
CA GLU A 849 -41.55 -12.64 1.35
C GLU A 849 -41.93 -13.61 0.23
N TYR A 850 -41.45 -13.43 -0.98
CA TYR A 850 -41.71 -14.33 -2.10
C TYR A 850 -41.26 -15.77 -1.87
N TYR A 851 -40.07 -15.94 -1.23
CA TYR A 851 -39.49 -17.27 -1.03
C TYR A 851 -39.88 -17.94 0.29
N HIS A 852 -40.35 -17.19 1.30
CA HIS A 852 -40.61 -17.71 2.64
C HIS A 852 -42.05 -17.59 3.12
N SER A 853 -42.90 -16.82 2.43
CA SER A 853 -44.30 -16.80 2.73
C SER A 853 -44.98 -18.10 2.29
N ASP A 854 -45.84 -18.63 3.14
CA ASP A 854 -46.74 -19.74 2.75
C ASP A 854 -47.70 -19.19 1.68
N LEU A 855 -47.32 -19.35 0.41
CA LEU A 855 -48.06 -18.80 -0.73
C LEU A 855 -49.50 -19.32 -0.82
N GLU A 856 -49.84 -20.39 -0.10
CA GLU A 856 -51.20 -20.89 0.01
C GLU A 856 -52.14 -20.00 0.88
N MET A 857 -51.54 -19.22 1.79
CA MET A 857 -52.24 -18.32 2.70
C MET A 857 -52.37 -16.86 2.18
N VAL A 858 -51.65 -16.52 1.08
CA VAL A 858 -51.72 -15.19 0.48
C VAL A 858 -52.80 -15.13 -0.60
N VAL A 859 -53.64 -14.08 -0.57
CA VAL A 859 -54.65 -13.84 -1.61
C VAL A 859 -53.99 -13.80 -3.01
N GLU A 860 -54.59 -14.39 -4.04
CA GLU A 860 -54.06 -14.53 -5.38
C GLU A 860 -53.51 -13.22 -5.98
N GLU A 861 -54.15 -12.08 -5.68
CA GLU A 861 -53.72 -10.76 -6.11
C GLU A 861 -52.35 -10.35 -5.49
N GLY A 862 -52.09 -10.77 -4.22
CA GLY A 862 -50.80 -10.58 -3.52
C GLY A 862 -49.69 -11.42 -4.13
N LYS A 863 -49.99 -12.69 -4.50
CA LYS A 863 -49.04 -13.59 -5.18
C LYS A 863 -48.58 -13.00 -6.53
N HIS A 864 -49.51 -12.49 -7.28
CA HIS A 864 -49.24 -11.90 -8.60
C HIS A 864 -48.37 -10.62 -8.48
N LYS A 865 -48.63 -9.76 -7.50
CA LYS A 865 -47.85 -8.57 -7.22
C LYS A 865 -46.41 -8.91 -6.77
N LEU A 866 -46.24 -9.91 -5.91
CA LEU A 866 -44.88 -10.38 -5.47
C LEU A 866 -44.11 -10.98 -6.66
N ALA A 867 -44.75 -11.82 -7.47
CA ALA A 867 -44.11 -12.39 -8.68
C ALA A 867 -43.71 -11.31 -9.67
N GLN A 868 -44.52 -10.28 -9.89
CA GLN A 868 -44.17 -9.13 -10.75
C GLN A 868 -42.99 -8.33 -10.14
N SER A 869 -42.97 -8.16 -8.81
CA SER A 869 -41.86 -7.47 -8.15
C SER A 869 -40.52 -8.22 -8.31
N ILE A 870 -40.54 -9.55 -8.15
CA ILE A 870 -39.36 -10.39 -8.37
C ILE A 870 -38.89 -10.34 -9.83
N GLN A 871 -39.83 -10.42 -10.79
CA GLN A 871 -39.48 -10.27 -12.20
C GLN A 871 -38.84 -8.92 -12.51
N ARG A 872 -39.36 -7.83 -11.92
CA ARG A 872 -38.77 -6.50 -12.03
C ARG A 872 -37.36 -6.46 -11.44
N ILE A 873 -37.13 -7.02 -10.25
CA ILE A 873 -35.82 -7.04 -9.57
C ILE A 873 -34.81 -7.77 -10.46
N PHE A 874 -35.14 -8.94 -11.01
CA PHE A 874 -34.23 -9.65 -11.91
C PHE A 874 -34.00 -8.92 -13.23
N ASN A 875 -35.03 -8.28 -13.78
CA ASN A 875 -34.89 -7.44 -14.97
C ASN A 875 -33.96 -6.24 -14.69
N ASP A 876 -34.09 -5.62 -13.52
CA ASP A 876 -33.22 -4.51 -13.09
C ASP A 876 -31.75 -4.98 -12.87
N CYS A 877 -31.52 -6.26 -12.55
CA CYS A 877 -30.21 -6.83 -12.33
C CYS A 877 -29.53 -7.32 -13.62
N ILE A 878 -30.21 -8.17 -14.40
CA ILE A 878 -29.61 -8.86 -15.56
C ILE A 878 -30.46 -8.83 -16.81
N GLY A 879 -31.59 -8.11 -16.82
CA GLY A 879 -32.50 -7.98 -17.94
C GLY A 879 -33.43 -9.18 -18.19
N ARG A 880 -33.37 -10.23 -17.38
CA ARG A 880 -34.17 -11.45 -17.47
C ARG A 880 -34.21 -12.22 -16.16
N LYS A 881 -35.09 -13.23 -16.05
CA LYS A 881 -35.01 -14.20 -14.94
C LYS A 881 -33.74 -15.06 -15.08
N PRO A 882 -32.96 -15.28 -14.01
CA PRO A 882 -31.78 -16.15 -14.04
C PRO A 882 -32.14 -17.61 -14.38
N VAL A 883 -31.32 -18.25 -15.21
CA VAL A 883 -31.51 -19.66 -15.66
C VAL A 883 -30.24 -20.47 -15.44
N THR A 884 -29.06 -19.88 -15.73
CA THR A 884 -27.78 -20.57 -15.60
C THR A 884 -27.09 -20.23 -14.27
N PRO A 885 -26.11 -21.03 -13.77
CA PRO A 885 -25.31 -20.69 -12.61
C PRO A 885 -24.68 -19.31 -12.72
N THR A 886 -24.16 -18.97 -13.89
CA THR A 886 -23.58 -17.66 -14.19
C THR A 886 -24.60 -16.53 -14.11
N ASP A 887 -25.88 -16.75 -14.54
CA ASP A 887 -26.93 -15.76 -14.40
C ASP A 887 -27.28 -15.47 -12.93
N TRP A 888 -27.36 -16.53 -12.09
CA TRP A 888 -27.62 -16.39 -10.65
C TRP A 888 -26.49 -15.62 -9.94
N MET A 889 -25.23 -15.97 -10.25
CA MET A 889 -24.08 -15.24 -9.71
C MET A 889 -24.04 -13.78 -10.15
N ASN A 890 -24.34 -13.50 -11.44
CA ASN A 890 -24.38 -12.12 -11.94
C ASN A 890 -25.52 -11.31 -11.31
N ALA A 891 -26.72 -11.89 -11.21
CA ALA A 891 -27.86 -11.23 -10.56
C ALA A 891 -27.52 -10.88 -9.11
N TYR A 892 -26.88 -11.80 -8.39
CA TYR A 892 -26.45 -11.58 -7.01
C TYR A 892 -25.38 -10.50 -6.89
N LEU A 893 -24.35 -10.53 -7.76
CA LEU A 893 -23.29 -9.53 -7.77
C LEU A 893 -23.83 -8.11 -8.03
N VAL A 894 -24.74 -7.96 -9.00
CA VAL A 894 -25.37 -6.65 -9.27
C VAL A 894 -26.21 -6.20 -8.07
N PHE A 895 -26.90 -7.13 -7.43
CA PHE A 895 -27.71 -6.84 -6.24
C PHE A 895 -26.83 -6.39 -5.06
N LEU A 896 -25.69 -7.05 -4.83
CA LEU A 896 -24.68 -6.63 -3.86
C LEU A 896 -24.12 -5.23 -4.14
N GLY A 897 -23.84 -4.92 -5.40
CA GLY A 897 -23.40 -3.58 -5.82
C GLY A 897 -24.44 -2.48 -5.54
N ARG A 898 -25.74 -2.81 -5.65
CA ARG A 898 -26.84 -1.90 -5.28
C ARG A 898 -26.91 -1.70 -3.76
N MET A 899 -26.71 -2.76 -2.96
CA MET A 899 -26.58 -2.65 -1.49
C MET A 899 -25.40 -1.80 -1.07
N GLU A 900 -24.26 -1.99 -1.72
CA GLU A 900 -23.05 -1.21 -1.45
C GLU A 900 -23.30 0.30 -1.67
N LYS A 901 -23.90 0.67 -2.81
CA LYS A 901 -24.29 2.07 -3.10
C LYS A 901 -25.31 2.64 -2.09
N TYR A 902 -26.27 1.82 -1.66
CA TYR A 902 -27.22 2.22 -0.62
C TYR A 902 -26.51 2.58 0.68
N LEU A 903 -25.59 1.73 1.15
CA LEU A 903 -24.82 1.99 2.37
C LEU A 903 -23.90 3.20 2.23
N ASP A 904 -23.30 3.44 1.07
CA ASP A 904 -22.53 4.67 0.79
C ASP A 904 -23.41 5.93 0.91
N THR A 905 -24.61 5.85 0.44
CA THR A 905 -25.56 6.97 0.52
C THR A 905 -26.00 7.21 1.96
N VAL A 906 -26.30 6.15 2.72
CA VAL A 906 -26.57 6.22 4.16
C VAL A 906 -25.40 6.84 4.90
N THR A 907 -24.16 6.40 4.61
CA THR A 907 -22.94 6.95 5.22
C THR A 907 -22.80 8.46 5.00
N LYS A 908 -23.05 8.92 3.76
CA LYS A 908 -23.00 10.35 3.43
C LYS A 908 -24.03 11.17 4.19
N GLN A 909 -25.24 10.67 4.32
CA GLN A 909 -26.33 11.39 4.99
C GLN A 909 -26.21 11.44 6.51
N ILE A 910 -25.67 10.38 7.12
CA ILE A 910 -25.41 10.37 8.55
C ILE A 910 -24.31 11.38 8.92
N ARG A 911 -23.34 11.61 8.00
CA ARG A 911 -22.26 12.59 8.21
C ARG A 911 -22.66 14.05 7.95
N MET A 912 -23.75 14.30 7.21
CA MET A 912 -24.37 15.62 7.02
C MET A 912 -25.33 15.97 8.16
#